data_74e7dd67dcd61fb16203e95ec829f9c8
#
_entry.id   74e7dd67dcd61fb16203e95ec829f9c8
#
_cell.length_a   1.000
_cell.length_b   1.000
_cell.length_c   1.000
_cell.angle_alpha   90.00
_cell.angle_beta   90.00
_cell.angle_gamma   90.00
#
_symmetry.space_group_name_H-M   'P 1'
#
loop_
_entity.id
_entity.type
_entity.pdbx_description
1 polymer ?
#
loop_
_entity_poly.entity_id
_entity_poly.type
_entity_poly.pdbx_seq_one_letter_code
_entity_poly.pdbx_strand_id
1 'polypeptide(L)'
;MINCIAYDVEVLRNFFSITFVSINSYLKVFKDCVDSNGKAIPLVQKLSVEEIKARLEKVEKHSFYITYTDDSQLLSMIDYINKTRCYKDSNGTIIRTDLYGFNSFNYDNLMIAALLSFYMRTNSTKELINKLYETSKTIISSQDDKDKFRTDFYLNSLRKYKLPFTGVDVMRIFALNKASVVVDSKTGERKPVPKGLKQTSINLQWYELLEYELPDINEKEAELYNEIPNLKGMNINQLNKLVDKWDRFILDEYIEPMMYYNLNDVFIVAEIIRLYSEEIKSRYAISKAYDVDVLNSSRSKTADILFEKFYSKFSGLAPEQWKGKKTERTAMSFKKVIFPFIKFKTKPMQDFLDECLKTTIYRVNKDAFSKEVKIGNVTYTVATGGLHSQDNPVELWSSGRELFPSSTGGQYDVLNDDDYVYIHADINSMYPSIIAAHKVAPAHLDTNAFCNLIGGLKNKRVEVKHSDEDTVDGIDRDTLALVLKIVINSVYGKLGFENGNLYDRLAVLKTTINGQLMMLMLVEELELHNIHVLSANTDGIVIKLYKRDIDVYNRIKDDWEQTTKLKFDTDYYHCLVSRDINNYLSQFRVIKNGVHKLKLESKGALNPMMYSLDLTKGYSMPIVAQAIENYFLKNKPVMDTLQEATNILDFCLTQNVGKQFHVEETKIENGQVTHVVCQRYVRFYVSNRGYIIEKVHNDNGSRSRMAAGSVVTVINSLDDKDISLRDINFKFYYQEAMKVINPIKLKISPKGKGKSKIKKYSGMYNPIFNEDDFG
;
A
#
# COMPACT_ATOMS: atom_id res chain seq x y z
N MET A 1 7.50 -28.04 12.95
CA MET A 1 6.37 -27.16 13.30
C MET A 1 6.90 -25.75 13.49
N ILE A 2 6.13 -24.72 13.12
CA ILE A 2 6.54 -23.31 13.28
C ILE A 2 5.64 -22.68 14.33
N ASN A 3 6.25 -22.13 15.37
CA ASN A 3 5.56 -21.31 16.36
C ASN A 3 5.69 -19.84 15.96
N CYS A 4 4.57 -19.16 15.78
CA CYS A 4 4.53 -17.77 15.32
C CYS A 4 4.12 -16.86 16.48
N ILE A 5 4.95 -15.88 16.78
CA ILE A 5 4.75 -14.94 17.89
C ILE A 5 4.92 -13.52 17.38
N ALA A 6 3.98 -12.63 17.64
CA ALA A 6 4.14 -11.19 17.45
C ALA A 6 4.85 -10.58 18.67
N TYR A 7 5.68 -9.56 18.45
CA TYR A 7 6.43 -8.92 19.54
C TYR A 7 6.77 -7.48 19.23
N ASP A 8 7.06 -6.73 20.30
CA ASP A 8 7.53 -5.36 20.25
C ASP A 8 8.33 -5.00 21.51
N VAL A 9 9.23 -4.00 21.42
CA VAL A 9 10.15 -3.60 22.49
C VAL A 9 10.05 -2.10 22.74
N GLU A 10 9.89 -1.71 24.02
CA GLU A 10 9.92 -0.31 24.43
C GLU A 10 11.08 -0.02 25.37
N VAL A 11 11.71 1.12 25.16
CA VAL A 11 12.90 1.52 25.90
C VAL A 11 12.82 2.98 26.32
N LEU A 12 12.85 3.20 27.64
CA LEU A 12 13.01 4.52 28.23
C LEU A 12 14.31 4.60 29.01
N ARG A 13 14.64 5.77 29.55
CA ARG A 13 15.86 6.00 30.32
C ARG A 13 16.05 5.02 31.48
N ASN A 14 14.95 4.67 32.16
CA ASN A 14 14.93 3.86 33.39
C ASN A 14 14.03 2.61 33.26
N PHE A 15 13.65 2.27 32.03
CA PHE A 15 12.68 1.23 31.75
C PHE A 15 13.01 0.48 30.46
N PHE A 16 12.83 -0.82 30.49
CA PHE A 16 12.88 -1.68 29.30
C PHE A 16 11.73 -2.69 29.37
N SER A 17 10.99 -2.82 28.30
CA SER A 17 9.95 -3.85 28.20
C SER A 17 9.98 -4.59 26.87
N ILE A 18 9.39 -5.79 26.90
CA ILE A 18 9.13 -6.59 25.72
C ILE A 18 7.81 -7.36 25.91
N THR A 19 6.97 -7.32 24.88
CA THR A 19 5.71 -8.03 24.87
C THR A 19 5.67 -9.04 23.74
N PHE A 20 5.11 -10.21 24.01
CA PHE A 20 4.92 -11.31 23.08
C PHE A 20 3.45 -11.73 23.04
N VAL A 21 2.91 -11.95 21.84
CA VAL A 21 1.55 -12.45 21.60
C VAL A 21 1.61 -13.66 20.67
N SER A 22 1.03 -14.78 21.10
CA SER A 22 0.93 -15.98 20.27
C SER A 22 -0.01 -15.74 19.09
N ILE A 23 0.53 -15.71 17.89
CA ILE A 23 -0.25 -15.54 16.64
C ILE A 23 -1.21 -16.73 16.45
N ASN A 24 -0.78 -17.94 16.80
CA ASN A 24 -1.64 -19.13 16.70
C ASN A 24 -2.86 -19.02 17.65
N SER A 25 -2.67 -18.52 18.87
CA SER A 25 -3.76 -18.23 19.80
C SER A 25 -4.67 -17.13 19.26
N TYR A 26 -4.11 -16.04 18.74
CA TYR A 26 -4.84 -14.93 18.13
C TYR A 26 -5.73 -15.39 16.96
N LEU A 27 -5.17 -16.14 16.02
CA LEU A 27 -5.91 -16.70 14.89
C LEU A 27 -7.04 -17.64 15.32
N LYS A 28 -6.84 -18.43 16.38
CA LYS A 28 -7.87 -19.31 16.94
C LYS A 28 -9.02 -18.52 17.56
N VAL A 29 -8.71 -17.46 18.31
CA VAL A 29 -9.70 -16.61 19.00
C VAL A 29 -10.58 -15.84 18.00
N PHE A 30 -9.99 -15.38 16.89
CA PHE A 30 -10.68 -14.55 15.87
C PHE A 30 -10.96 -15.30 14.55
N LYS A 31 -11.00 -16.63 14.57
CA LYS A 31 -11.22 -17.49 13.38
C LYS A 31 -12.54 -17.24 12.66
N ASP A 32 -13.57 -16.79 13.40
CA ASP A 32 -14.91 -16.50 12.91
C ASP A 32 -15.06 -15.09 12.29
N CYS A 33 -14.05 -14.22 12.44
CA CYS A 33 -14.07 -12.86 11.88
C CYS A 33 -13.69 -12.88 10.38
N VAL A 34 -14.60 -13.45 9.59
CA VAL A 34 -14.47 -13.63 8.14
C VAL A 34 -15.75 -13.21 7.43
N ASP A 35 -15.61 -12.85 6.13
CA ASP A 35 -16.74 -12.59 5.23
C ASP A 35 -17.43 -13.89 4.77
N SER A 36 -18.46 -13.76 3.91
CA SER A 36 -19.21 -14.89 3.34
C SER A 36 -18.35 -15.86 2.50
N ASN A 37 -17.16 -15.45 2.08
CA ASN A 37 -16.21 -16.26 1.30
C ASN A 37 -15.11 -16.87 2.19
N GLY A 38 -15.17 -16.66 3.50
CA GLY A 38 -14.15 -17.14 4.44
C GLY A 38 -12.87 -16.29 4.50
N LYS A 39 -12.86 -15.10 3.87
CA LYS A 39 -11.71 -14.18 3.93
C LYS A 39 -11.80 -13.36 5.22
N ALA A 40 -10.66 -13.20 5.90
CA ALA A 40 -10.57 -12.38 7.10
C ALA A 40 -10.95 -10.92 6.84
N ILE A 41 -11.77 -10.35 7.73
CA ILE A 41 -12.21 -8.94 7.70
C ILE A 41 -11.81 -8.24 9.00
N PRO A 42 -11.71 -6.89 9.02
CA PRO A 42 -11.46 -6.12 10.25
C PRO A 42 -12.41 -6.51 11.38
N LEU A 43 -11.90 -6.58 12.60
CA LEU A 43 -12.68 -7.06 13.76
C LEU A 43 -13.93 -6.23 14.00
N VAL A 44 -13.84 -4.90 13.89
CA VAL A 44 -14.95 -3.96 14.11
C VAL A 44 -16.08 -4.06 13.09
N GLN A 45 -15.89 -4.80 11.99
CA GLN A 45 -16.96 -5.10 11.04
C GLN A 45 -17.87 -6.24 11.51
N LYS A 46 -17.46 -6.96 12.56
CA LYS A 46 -18.20 -8.14 13.06
C LYS A 46 -18.43 -8.14 14.56
N LEU A 47 -17.60 -7.48 15.32
CA LEU A 47 -17.61 -7.49 16.78
C LEU A 47 -17.74 -6.09 17.35
N SER A 48 -18.40 -5.94 18.49
CA SER A 48 -18.32 -4.71 19.29
C SER A 48 -16.94 -4.57 19.93
N VAL A 49 -16.62 -3.37 20.41
CA VAL A 49 -15.33 -3.11 21.07
C VAL A 49 -15.18 -3.93 22.35
N GLU A 50 -16.26 -4.06 23.13
CA GLU A 50 -16.29 -4.88 24.34
C GLU A 50 -16.02 -6.35 24.02
N GLU A 51 -16.60 -6.89 22.94
CA GLU A 51 -16.33 -8.24 22.48
C GLU A 51 -14.89 -8.41 22.00
N ILE A 52 -14.34 -7.42 21.29
CA ILE A 52 -12.93 -7.44 20.86
C ILE A 52 -12.03 -7.52 22.09
N LYS A 53 -12.19 -6.61 23.06
CA LYS A 53 -11.40 -6.58 24.30
C LYS A 53 -11.53 -7.89 25.09
N ALA A 54 -12.74 -8.38 25.28
CA ALA A 54 -12.99 -9.64 25.98
C ALA A 54 -12.34 -10.86 25.29
N ARG A 55 -12.22 -10.83 23.97
CA ARG A 55 -11.51 -11.87 23.20
C ARG A 55 -9.99 -11.69 23.25
N LEU A 56 -9.48 -10.46 23.21
CA LEU A 56 -8.05 -10.16 23.37
C LEU A 56 -7.50 -10.65 24.72
N GLU A 57 -8.32 -10.60 25.79
CA GLU A 57 -7.93 -11.16 27.09
C GLU A 57 -7.69 -12.68 27.03
N LYS A 58 -8.35 -13.42 26.14
CA LYS A 58 -8.20 -14.87 25.96
C LYS A 58 -7.01 -15.25 25.09
N VAL A 59 -6.36 -14.28 24.45
CA VAL A 59 -5.17 -14.53 23.64
C VAL A 59 -3.98 -14.77 24.55
N GLU A 60 -3.22 -15.81 24.26
CA GLU A 60 -1.97 -16.11 24.96
C GLU A 60 -0.94 -15.00 24.71
N LYS A 61 -0.49 -14.39 25.80
CA LYS A 61 0.42 -13.25 25.79
C LYS A 61 1.37 -13.28 27.00
N HIS A 62 2.55 -12.75 26.80
CA HIS A 62 3.57 -12.61 27.85
C HIS A 62 4.21 -11.22 27.71
N SER A 63 4.12 -10.43 28.77
CA SER A 63 4.73 -9.10 28.84
C SER A 63 5.71 -9.05 29.99
N PHE A 64 6.88 -8.52 29.73
CA PHE A 64 7.95 -8.39 30.72
C PHE A 64 8.45 -6.95 30.72
N TYR A 65 8.77 -6.46 31.89
CA TYR A 65 9.49 -5.19 32.04
C TYR A 65 10.54 -5.28 33.14
N ILE A 66 11.51 -4.42 33.08
CA ILE A 66 12.51 -4.17 34.11
C ILE A 66 12.72 -2.67 34.28
N THR A 67 13.03 -2.26 35.49
CA THR A 67 13.30 -0.87 35.84
C THR A 67 14.60 -0.76 36.63
N TYR A 68 15.04 0.46 36.97
CA TYR A 68 16.18 0.65 37.85
C TYR A 68 16.00 0.03 39.24
N THR A 69 14.76 -0.13 39.69
CA THR A 69 14.43 -0.56 41.06
C THR A 69 13.71 -1.92 41.11
N ASP A 70 13.26 -2.44 39.96
CA ASP A 70 12.59 -3.73 39.87
C ASP A 70 13.16 -4.54 38.68
N ASP A 71 13.84 -5.63 38.99
CA ASP A 71 14.41 -6.59 38.04
C ASP A 71 13.84 -8.00 38.21
N SER A 72 12.76 -8.13 38.97
CA SER A 72 12.15 -9.42 39.31
C SER A 72 11.80 -10.27 38.08
N GLN A 73 11.51 -9.62 36.94
CA GLN A 73 11.13 -10.28 35.68
C GLN A 73 12.32 -10.54 34.75
N LEU A 74 13.53 -10.03 35.03
CA LEU A 74 14.68 -10.11 34.13
C LEU A 74 15.02 -11.55 33.71
N LEU A 75 15.12 -12.46 34.67
CA LEU A 75 15.47 -13.86 34.42
C LEU A 75 14.37 -14.55 33.60
N SER A 76 13.10 -14.30 33.93
CA SER A 76 11.95 -14.85 33.20
C SER A 76 11.89 -14.33 31.76
N MET A 77 12.22 -13.06 31.53
CA MET A 77 12.33 -12.43 30.22
C MET A 77 13.42 -13.11 29.38
N ILE A 78 14.61 -13.26 29.93
CA ILE A 78 15.76 -13.90 29.25
C ILE A 78 15.45 -15.38 28.96
N ASP A 79 14.85 -16.09 29.90
CA ASP A 79 14.45 -17.49 29.73
C ASP A 79 13.39 -17.64 28.63
N TYR A 80 12.39 -16.77 28.59
CA TYR A 80 11.37 -16.78 27.54
C TYR A 80 11.99 -16.55 26.15
N ILE A 81 12.87 -15.55 26.01
CA ILE A 81 13.58 -15.29 24.76
C ILE A 81 14.41 -16.54 24.35
N ASN A 82 15.12 -17.16 25.27
CA ASN A 82 15.94 -18.34 24.98
C ASN A 82 15.09 -19.57 24.61
N LYS A 83 13.87 -19.73 25.13
CA LYS A 83 12.93 -20.78 24.76
C LYS A 83 12.45 -20.69 23.32
N THR A 84 12.60 -19.54 22.65
CA THR A 84 12.32 -19.39 21.22
C THR A 84 13.33 -20.08 20.31
N ARG A 85 14.42 -20.63 20.89
CA ARG A 85 15.46 -21.34 20.13
C ARG A 85 14.87 -22.58 19.45
N CYS A 86 15.32 -22.81 18.22
CA CYS A 86 14.96 -24.00 17.46
C CYS A 86 15.42 -25.26 18.21
N TYR A 87 14.52 -26.20 18.40
CA TYR A 87 14.80 -27.47 19.09
C TYR A 87 14.03 -28.64 18.44
N LYS A 88 14.42 -29.87 18.79
CA LYS A 88 13.63 -31.06 18.46
C LYS A 88 12.78 -31.45 19.65
N ASP A 89 11.50 -31.71 19.39
CA ASP A 89 10.59 -32.23 20.41
C ASP A 89 10.85 -33.73 20.71
N SER A 90 10.07 -34.29 21.64
CA SER A 90 10.17 -35.72 22.01
C SER A 90 9.90 -36.69 20.85
N ASN A 91 9.22 -36.23 19.80
CA ASN A 91 8.91 -37.02 18.61
C ASN A 91 9.95 -36.79 17.47
N GLY A 92 11.02 -36.04 17.74
CA GLY A 92 12.04 -35.68 16.75
C GLY A 92 11.63 -34.58 15.78
N THR A 93 10.45 -33.96 15.96
CA THR A 93 9.98 -32.84 15.12
C THR A 93 10.76 -31.58 15.43
N ILE A 94 11.27 -30.93 14.39
CA ILE A 94 11.92 -29.62 14.55
C ILE A 94 10.87 -28.56 14.84
N ILE A 95 10.96 -27.92 15.99
CA ILE A 95 10.17 -26.75 16.38
C ILE A 95 11.04 -25.51 16.16
N ARG A 96 10.56 -24.61 15.31
CA ARG A 96 11.16 -23.29 15.06
C ARG A 96 10.20 -22.20 15.50
N THR A 97 10.72 -21.15 16.12
CA THR A 97 9.93 -19.98 16.45
C THR A 97 10.27 -18.84 15.51
N ASP A 98 9.26 -18.26 14.88
CA ASP A 98 9.34 -17.09 14.05
C ASP A 98 8.71 -15.89 14.80
N LEU A 99 9.51 -14.87 15.09
CA LEU A 99 9.08 -13.65 15.77
C LEU A 99 8.76 -12.56 14.76
N TYR A 100 7.52 -12.09 14.76
CA TYR A 100 6.99 -11.08 13.87
C TYR A 100 6.96 -9.72 14.57
N GLY A 101 7.73 -8.75 14.06
CA GLY A 101 7.70 -7.38 14.52
C GLY A 101 7.48 -6.39 13.38
N PHE A 102 7.25 -5.13 13.72
CA PHE A 102 7.09 -4.05 12.76
C PHE A 102 8.34 -3.16 12.73
N ASN A 103 9.06 -3.11 11.63
CA ASN A 103 10.39 -2.48 11.51
C ASN A 103 11.46 -3.10 12.43
N SER A 104 11.23 -4.32 12.84
CA SER A 104 11.98 -4.99 13.90
C SER A 104 13.45 -5.24 13.59
N PHE A 105 13.84 -5.38 12.33
CA PHE A 105 15.24 -5.50 11.94
C PHE A 105 16.05 -4.22 12.18
N ASN A 106 15.40 -3.08 12.23
CA ASN A 106 16.06 -1.80 12.44
C ASN A 106 16.03 -1.34 13.90
N TYR A 107 15.22 -1.97 14.76
CA TYR A 107 15.11 -1.59 16.17
C TYR A 107 15.00 -2.81 17.10
N ASP A 108 13.89 -3.50 17.18
CA ASP A 108 13.59 -4.51 18.20
C ASP A 108 14.60 -5.65 18.25
N ASN A 109 14.99 -6.17 17.08
CA ASN A 109 16.01 -7.22 16.99
C ASN A 109 17.37 -6.74 17.53
N LEU A 110 17.72 -5.48 17.30
CA LEU A 110 18.94 -4.90 17.80
C LEU A 110 18.87 -4.72 19.32
N MET A 111 17.73 -4.34 19.85
CA MET A 111 17.51 -4.19 21.29
C MET A 111 17.56 -5.54 22.02
N ILE A 112 16.96 -6.60 21.43
CA ILE A 112 17.08 -7.96 21.99
C ILE A 112 18.53 -8.46 21.91
N ALA A 113 19.23 -8.20 20.81
CA ALA A 113 20.66 -8.54 20.69
C ALA A 113 21.51 -7.81 21.72
N ALA A 114 21.22 -6.53 21.98
CA ALA A 114 21.88 -5.74 23.03
C ALA A 114 21.59 -6.29 24.42
N LEU A 115 20.31 -6.58 24.74
CA LEU A 115 19.90 -7.20 26.01
C LEU A 115 20.68 -8.49 26.28
N LEU A 116 20.65 -9.43 25.34
CA LEU A 116 21.33 -10.72 25.48
C LEU A 116 22.87 -10.58 25.53
N SER A 117 23.42 -9.59 24.83
CA SER A 117 24.87 -9.30 24.84
C SER A 117 25.36 -8.66 26.15
N PHE A 118 24.52 -7.78 26.74
CA PHE A 118 24.94 -7.02 27.94
C PHE A 118 24.56 -7.71 29.24
N TYR A 119 23.49 -8.50 29.28
CA TYR A 119 22.96 -9.16 30.46
C TYR A 119 24.04 -9.87 31.30
N MET A 120 24.96 -10.61 30.68
CA MET A 120 26.05 -11.31 31.37
C MET A 120 27.29 -10.45 31.65
N ARG A 121 27.28 -9.18 31.25
CA ARG A 121 28.44 -8.28 31.29
C ARG A 121 28.24 -7.03 32.14
N THR A 122 27.06 -6.88 32.72
CA THR A 122 26.69 -5.77 33.59
C THR A 122 26.62 -6.24 35.02
N ASN A 123 27.00 -5.36 35.97
CA ASN A 123 27.02 -5.67 37.40
C ASN A 123 25.69 -5.35 38.09
N SER A 124 24.80 -4.64 37.42
CA SER A 124 23.49 -4.27 37.96
C SER A 124 22.47 -4.04 36.83
N THR A 125 21.18 -4.19 37.14
CA THR A 125 20.09 -3.92 36.26
C THR A 125 20.06 -2.45 35.83
N LYS A 126 20.40 -1.53 36.70
CA LYS A 126 20.55 -0.09 36.34
C LYS A 126 21.59 0.11 35.24
N GLU A 127 22.76 -0.53 35.34
CA GLU A 127 23.79 -0.48 34.30
C GLU A 127 23.29 -1.10 32.98
N LEU A 128 22.59 -2.22 33.06
CA LEU A 128 22.00 -2.87 31.90
C LEU A 128 21.02 -1.94 31.17
N ILE A 129 20.05 -1.36 31.88
CA ILE A 129 19.06 -0.45 31.31
C ILE A 129 19.73 0.79 30.72
N ASN A 130 20.72 1.39 31.37
CA ASN A 130 21.48 2.50 30.83
C ASN A 130 22.15 2.15 29.49
N LYS A 131 22.79 0.98 29.38
CA LYS A 131 23.38 0.51 28.11
C LYS A 131 22.33 0.28 27.04
N LEU A 132 21.16 -0.25 27.40
CA LEU A 132 20.02 -0.43 26.47
C LEU A 132 19.49 0.91 25.98
N TYR A 133 19.33 1.89 26.87
CA TYR A 133 18.87 3.23 26.52
C TYR A 133 19.87 3.96 25.60
N GLU A 134 21.16 3.91 25.89
CA GLU A 134 22.19 4.49 25.02
C GLU A 134 22.24 3.79 23.64
N THR A 135 21.99 2.48 23.62
CA THR A 135 21.84 1.73 22.36
C THR A 135 20.64 2.21 21.58
N SER A 136 19.48 2.37 22.24
CA SER A 136 18.26 2.91 21.62
C SER A 136 18.50 4.30 21.03
N LYS A 137 19.09 5.22 21.78
CA LYS A 137 19.48 6.55 21.28
C LYS A 137 20.38 6.46 20.06
N THR A 138 21.39 5.58 20.10
CA THR A 138 22.31 5.37 18.98
C THR A 138 21.58 4.88 17.73
N ILE A 139 20.62 3.96 17.86
CA ILE A 139 19.81 3.46 16.75
C ILE A 139 18.97 4.60 16.17
N ILE A 140 18.30 5.38 17.02
CA ILE A 140 17.39 6.46 16.59
C ILE A 140 18.19 7.58 15.92
N SER A 141 19.30 8.01 16.51
CA SER A 141 20.16 9.08 15.95
C SER A 141 20.93 8.67 14.70
N SER A 142 21.15 7.37 14.48
CA SER A 142 21.90 6.87 13.31
C SER A 142 21.26 7.22 11.96
N GLN A 143 19.99 7.63 11.97
CA GLN A 143 19.28 8.08 10.77
C GLN A 143 19.71 9.49 10.32
N ASP A 144 20.27 10.30 11.26
CA ASP A 144 20.61 11.72 11.04
C ASP A 144 22.12 12.03 11.15
N ASP A 145 22.99 11.02 11.38
CA ASP A 145 24.31 11.21 11.94
C ASP A 145 25.44 11.50 10.93
N LYS A 146 26.27 12.48 11.31
CA LYS A 146 27.52 12.83 10.61
C LYS A 146 28.66 11.83 10.90
N ASP A 147 28.59 11.02 11.96
CA ASP A 147 29.62 10.04 12.39
C ASP A 147 29.22 8.60 12.03
N LYS A 148 28.65 8.45 10.84
CA LYS A 148 28.06 7.22 10.31
C LYS A 148 28.95 5.97 10.44
N PHE A 149 30.26 6.15 10.35
CA PHE A 149 31.21 5.02 10.36
C PHE A 149 31.30 4.31 11.74
N ARG A 150 31.37 5.04 12.85
CA ARG A 150 31.44 4.44 14.20
C ARG A 150 30.10 3.82 14.60
N THR A 151 29.03 4.52 14.32
CA THR A 151 27.65 4.06 14.56
C THR A 151 27.36 2.80 13.77
N ASP A 152 27.74 2.76 12.49
CA ASP A 152 27.57 1.58 11.63
C ASP A 152 28.38 0.38 12.12
N PHE A 153 29.59 0.56 12.63
CA PHE A 153 30.41 -0.53 13.17
C PHE A 153 29.75 -1.17 14.39
N TYR A 154 29.30 -0.36 15.34
CA TYR A 154 28.61 -0.83 16.55
C TYR A 154 27.31 -1.54 16.21
N LEU A 155 26.43 -0.92 15.43
CA LEU A 155 25.17 -1.52 15.02
C LEU A 155 25.36 -2.79 14.17
N ASN A 156 26.41 -2.84 13.35
CA ASN A 156 26.75 -4.04 12.59
C ASN A 156 27.18 -5.21 13.49
N SER A 157 27.80 -4.93 14.62
CA SER A 157 28.12 -5.98 15.61
C SER A 157 26.86 -6.59 16.21
N LEU A 158 25.86 -5.76 16.54
CA LEU A 158 24.55 -6.21 17.02
C LEU A 158 23.75 -6.96 15.92
N ARG A 159 23.79 -6.49 14.67
CA ARG A 159 23.17 -7.19 13.53
C ARG A 159 23.74 -8.56 13.27
N LYS A 160 24.99 -8.80 13.60
CA LYS A 160 25.67 -10.10 13.50
C LYS A 160 25.41 -11.02 14.69
N TYR A 161 24.79 -10.50 15.74
CA TYR A 161 24.45 -11.32 16.91
C TYR A 161 23.43 -12.38 16.51
N LYS A 162 23.70 -13.65 16.86
CA LYS A 162 22.83 -14.77 16.52
C LYS A 162 21.68 -14.85 17.50
N LEU A 163 20.55 -14.30 17.13
CA LEU A 163 19.31 -14.41 17.90
C LEU A 163 18.81 -15.85 17.97
N PRO A 164 18.11 -16.24 19.05
CA PRO A 164 17.61 -17.60 19.23
C PRO A 164 16.41 -17.95 18.32
N PHE A 165 15.79 -16.96 17.68
CA PHE A 165 14.60 -17.08 16.85
C PHE A 165 14.87 -16.64 15.40
N THR A 166 13.92 -16.91 14.51
CA THR A 166 13.88 -16.32 13.18
C THR A 166 13.07 -15.02 13.22
N GLY A 167 13.73 -13.89 12.98
CA GLY A 167 13.03 -12.60 12.90
C GLY A 167 12.27 -12.47 11.59
N VAL A 168 11.04 -11.97 11.65
CA VAL A 168 10.19 -11.66 10.50
C VAL A 168 9.68 -10.23 10.61
N ASP A 169 10.03 -9.38 9.65
CA ASP A 169 9.71 -7.96 9.69
C ASP A 169 8.55 -7.65 8.74
N VAL A 170 7.40 -7.35 9.32
CA VAL A 170 6.16 -7.04 8.61
C VAL A 170 6.32 -5.83 7.69
N MET A 171 7.05 -4.80 8.11
CA MET A 171 7.31 -3.62 7.27
C MET A 171 8.04 -3.99 5.98
N ARG A 172 8.97 -4.95 6.01
CA ARG A 172 9.72 -5.44 4.85
C ARG A 172 8.86 -6.29 3.92
N ILE A 173 8.04 -7.17 4.48
CA ILE A 173 7.14 -8.04 3.72
C ILE A 173 6.24 -7.22 2.81
N PHE A 174 5.62 -6.17 3.35
CA PHE A 174 4.67 -5.31 2.64
C PHE A 174 5.32 -4.08 1.99
N ALA A 175 6.65 -3.94 2.03
CA ALA A 175 7.41 -2.81 1.50
C ALA A 175 6.95 -1.45 2.05
N LEU A 176 6.48 -1.40 3.30
CA LEU A 176 5.95 -0.19 3.94
C LEU A 176 7.04 0.86 4.18
N ASN A 177 8.31 0.47 4.20
CA ASN A 177 9.46 1.37 4.27
C ASN A 177 9.63 2.28 3.03
N LYS A 178 8.88 2.02 1.95
CA LYS A 178 8.91 2.76 0.69
C LYS A 178 7.51 3.01 0.15
N ALA A 179 6.51 3.05 1.02
CA ALA A 179 5.11 3.07 0.63
C ALA A 179 4.67 4.37 -0.04
N SER A 180 5.32 5.49 0.29
CA SER A 180 5.06 6.80 -0.30
C SER A 180 6.36 7.44 -0.76
N VAL A 181 6.25 8.44 -1.64
CA VAL A 181 7.39 9.24 -2.09
C VAL A 181 7.01 10.70 -1.96
N VAL A 182 7.77 11.43 -1.17
CA VAL A 182 7.65 12.90 -1.09
C VAL A 182 8.70 13.52 -2.00
N VAL A 183 8.29 14.54 -2.73
CA VAL A 183 9.20 15.36 -3.55
C VAL A 183 9.60 16.57 -2.73
N ASP A 184 10.87 16.70 -2.44
CA ASP A 184 11.40 17.90 -1.79
C ASP A 184 11.15 19.13 -2.69
N SER A 185 10.34 20.08 -2.21
CA SER A 185 9.92 21.24 -2.98
C SER A 185 11.08 22.17 -3.37
N LYS A 186 12.21 22.10 -2.65
CA LYS A 186 13.40 22.95 -2.92
C LYS A 186 14.39 22.28 -3.86
N THR A 187 14.58 20.97 -3.73
CA THR A 187 15.59 20.21 -4.48
C THR A 187 15.02 19.38 -5.62
N GLY A 188 13.70 19.13 -5.63
CA GLY A 188 13.05 18.19 -6.54
C GLY A 188 13.42 16.73 -6.27
N GLU A 189 14.14 16.45 -5.20
CA GLU A 189 14.57 15.10 -4.84
C GLU A 189 13.38 14.28 -4.33
N ARG A 190 13.28 13.04 -4.81
CA ARG A 190 12.24 12.09 -4.35
C ARG A 190 12.77 11.27 -3.19
N LYS A 191 12.17 11.45 -2.02
CA LYS A 191 12.51 10.68 -0.83
C LYS A 191 11.41 9.67 -0.50
N PRO A 192 11.72 8.38 -0.31
CA PRO A 192 10.74 7.42 0.15
C PRO A 192 10.35 7.74 1.60
N VAL A 193 9.04 7.72 1.86
CA VAL A 193 8.50 7.90 3.21
C VAL A 193 7.89 6.58 3.69
N PRO A 194 8.32 6.06 4.83
CA PRO A 194 7.77 4.86 5.40
C PRO A 194 6.36 5.12 5.96
N LYS A 195 5.51 4.09 5.92
CA LYS A 195 4.27 4.05 6.70
C LYS A 195 4.54 3.37 8.04
N GLY A 196 4.29 4.08 9.10
CA GLY A 196 4.40 3.57 10.46
C GLY A 196 3.26 2.64 10.86
N LEU A 197 3.40 1.99 12.01
CA LEU A 197 2.40 1.06 12.55
C LEU A 197 1.05 1.77 12.78
N LYS A 198 1.05 3.01 13.26
CA LYS A 198 -0.17 3.81 13.50
C LYS A 198 -0.95 4.08 12.20
N GLN A 199 -0.26 4.44 11.12
CA GLN A 199 -0.90 4.57 9.81
C GLN A 199 -1.46 3.23 9.32
N THR A 200 -0.76 2.15 9.59
CA THR A 200 -1.19 0.80 9.22
C THR A 200 -2.43 0.37 10.02
N SER A 201 -2.48 0.66 11.33
CA SER A 201 -3.63 0.34 12.18
C SER A 201 -4.93 1.02 11.72
N ILE A 202 -4.83 2.22 11.16
CA ILE A 202 -5.97 2.91 10.55
C ILE A 202 -6.53 2.09 9.37
N ASN A 203 -5.66 1.62 8.48
CA ASN A 203 -6.06 0.82 7.32
C ASN A 203 -6.69 -0.53 7.71
N LEU A 204 -6.35 -1.04 8.89
CA LEU A 204 -6.95 -2.26 9.48
C LEU A 204 -8.30 -1.99 10.15
N GLN A 205 -8.76 -0.74 10.24
CA GLN A 205 -9.89 -0.30 11.06
C GLN A 205 -9.71 -0.72 12.53
N TRP A 206 -8.49 -0.64 13.06
CA TRP A 206 -8.24 -0.99 14.45
C TRP A 206 -9.03 -0.09 15.40
N TYR A 207 -9.62 -0.67 16.44
CA TYR A 207 -10.57 0.03 17.31
C TYR A 207 -9.94 1.15 18.13
N GLU A 208 -8.61 1.10 18.37
CA GLU A 208 -7.91 2.05 19.22
C GLU A 208 -6.58 2.50 18.59
N LEU A 209 -6.50 3.78 18.28
CA LEU A 209 -5.30 4.43 17.78
C LEU A 209 -4.59 5.11 18.96
N LEU A 210 -3.55 4.47 19.47
CA LEU A 210 -2.74 5.01 20.55
C LEU A 210 -1.45 5.59 20.01
N GLU A 211 -1.16 6.83 20.34
CA GLU A 211 0.15 7.44 20.24
C GLU A 211 0.53 7.89 21.65
N TYR A 212 1.51 7.25 22.24
CA TYR A 212 1.95 7.62 23.57
C TYR A 212 3.08 8.63 23.44
N GLU A 213 2.77 9.89 23.71
CA GLU A 213 3.79 10.92 23.86
C GLU A 213 4.21 10.93 25.33
N LEU A 214 5.43 10.44 25.55
CA LEU A 214 6.08 10.72 26.81
C LEU A 214 6.20 12.24 26.95
N PRO A 215 5.84 12.82 28.11
CA PRO A 215 6.19 14.19 28.38
C PRO A 215 7.68 14.35 28.12
N ASP A 216 8.07 15.42 27.46
CA ASP A 216 9.47 15.64 27.12
C ASP A 216 10.30 15.52 28.39
N ILE A 217 11.04 14.43 28.49
CA ILE A 217 11.92 14.13 29.64
C ILE A 217 12.88 15.29 29.86
N ASN A 218 13.29 15.96 28.76
CA ASN A 218 14.18 17.12 28.85
C ASN A 218 13.49 18.35 29.44
N GLU A 219 12.20 18.58 29.14
CA GLU A 219 11.43 19.67 29.77
C GLU A 219 11.21 19.39 31.26
N LYS A 220 10.81 18.20 31.63
CA LYS A 220 10.64 17.80 33.03
C LYS A 220 11.95 17.68 33.79
N GLU A 221 13.03 17.25 33.14
CA GLU A 221 14.39 17.35 33.70
C GLU A 221 14.76 18.83 33.93
N ALA A 222 14.46 19.74 33.00
CA ALA A 222 14.68 21.17 33.15
C ALA A 222 13.82 21.79 34.26
N GLU A 223 12.56 21.38 34.40
CA GLU A 223 11.68 21.76 35.53
C GLU A 223 12.28 21.28 36.85
N LEU A 224 12.73 20.04 36.94
CA LEU A 224 13.38 19.48 38.13
C LEU A 224 14.68 20.20 38.44
N TYR A 225 15.49 20.54 37.44
CA TYR A 225 16.69 21.35 37.59
C TYR A 225 16.40 22.79 38.01
N ASN A 226 15.25 23.36 37.59
CA ASN A 226 14.82 24.70 38.01
C ASN A 226 14.24 24.71 39.43
N GLU A 227 13.65 23.62 39.90
CA GLU A 227 13.25 23.45 41.31
C GLU A 227 14.43 23.27 42.27
N ILE A 228 15.66 23.04 41.75
CA ILE A 228 16.87 22.89 42.55
C ILE A 228 17.59 24.25 42.64
N PRO A 229 17.41 25.05 43.68
CA PRO A 229 17.96 26.41 43.74
C PRO A 229 19.49 26.50 43.76
N ASN A 230 20.23 25.39 43.90
CA ASN A 230 21.72 25.41 43.93
C ASN A 230 22.35 24.01 43.73
N LEU A 231 22.45 23.56 42.49
CA LEU A 231 23.22 22.36 42.15
C LEU A 231 24.72 22.43 42.65
N LYS A 232 25.27 23.63 42.73
CA LYS A 232 26.65 23.87 43.21
C LYS A 232 26.86 23.59 44.69
N GLY A 233 25.83 23.42 45.50
CA GLY A 233 25.88 23.15 46.94
C GLY A 233 25.44 21.73 47.35
N MET A 234 24.96 20.93 46.44
CA MET A 234 24.46 19.58 46.75
C MET A 234 25.60 18.58 46.81
N ASN A 235 25.62 17.79 47.88
CA ASN A 235 26.49 16.62 47.94
C ASN A 235 25.89 15.46 47.09
N ILE A 236 26.74 14.49 46.78
CA ILE A 236 26.38 13.36 45.90
C ILE A 236 25.16 12.56 46.41
N ASN A 237 24.94 12.50 47.73
CA ASN A 237 23.81 11.81 48.35
C ASN A 237 22.47 12.57 48.15
N GLN A 238 22.51 13.89 48.10
CA GLN A 238 21.36 14.72 47.83
C GLN A 238 20.96 14.65 46.35
N LEU A 239 21.98 14.63 45.48
CA LEU A 239 21.77 14.43 44.04
C LEU A 239 21.17 13.04 43.75
N ASN A 240 21.71 11.99 44.37
CA ASN A 240 21.18 10.64 44.21
C ASN A 240 19.74 10.51 44.72
N LYS A 241 19.37 11.15 45.83
CA LYS A 241 18.01 11.16 46.33
C LYS A 241 17.02 11.85 45.38
N LEU A 242 17.48 12.90 44.69
CA LEU A 242 16.69 13.59 43.68
C LEU A 242 16.51 12.75 42.42
N VAL A 243 17.56 12.11 41.97
CA VAL A 243 17.52 11.16 40.84
C VAL A 243 16.63 9.97 41.19
N ASP A 244 16.72 9.42 42.40
CA ASP A 244 15.86 8.33 42.86
C ASP A 244 14.37 8.77 42.97
N LYS A 245 14.09 10.02 43.39
CA LYS A 245 12.73 10.57 43.42
C LYS A 245 12.16 10.71 41.99
N TRP A 246 12.98 11.19 41.08
CA TRP A 246 12.62 11.34 39.67
C TRP A 246 12.41 10.00 38.97
N ASP A 247 13.32 9.04 39.19
CA ASP A 247 13.19 7.69 38.63
C ASP A 247 11.91 6.99 39.12
N ARG A 248 11.54 7.18 40.38
CA ARG A 248 10.27 6.64 40.94
C ARG A 248 9.05 7.33 40.34
N PHE A 249 9.06 8.65 40.20
CA PHE A 249 7.94 9.39 39.65
C PHE A 249 7.61 8.95 38.22
N ILE A 250 8.62 8.77 37.35
CA ILE A 250 8.40 8.26 35.99
C ILE A 250 7.85 6.81 36.04
N LEU A 251 8.39 5.96 36.92
CA LEU A 251 8.00 4.57 37.01
C LEU A 251 6.56 4.41 37.46
N ASP A 252 6.15 5.12 38.53
CA ASP A 252 4.83 4.95 39.13
C ASP A 252 3.69 5.45 38.19
N GLU A 253 3.96 6.44 37.36
CA GLU A 253 2.95 7.06 36.51
C GLU A 253 2.87 6.43 35.09
N TYR A 254 3.96 5.88 34.57
CA TYR A 254 4.06 5.52 33.15
C TYR A 254 4.19 4.03 32.83
N ILE A 255 4.48 3.15 33.80
CA ILE A 255 4.66 1.71 33.53
C ILE A 255 3.39 1.10 32.94
N GLU A 256 2.25 1.26 33.59
CA GLU A 256 0.99 0.63 33.17
C GLU A 256 0.53 1.15 31.80
N PRO A 257 0.46 2.46 31.53
CA PRO A 257 0.16 2.98 30.21
C PRO A 257 1.14 2.53 29.13
N MET A 258 2.43 2.45 29.43
CA MET A 258 3.45 1.98 28.49
C MET A 258 3.32 0.50 28.16
N MET A 259 3.02 -0.33 29.15
CA MET A 259 2.78 -1.76 28.93
C MET A 259 1.50 -1.99 28.10
N TYR A 260 0.47 -1.20 28.33
CA TYR A 260 -0.75 -1.22 27.52
C TYR A 260 -0.50 -0.79 26.09
N TYR A 261 0.24 0.30 25.89
CA TYR A 261 0.66 0.80 24.58
C TYR A 261 1.44 -0.27 23.79
N ASN A 262 2.46 -0.86 24.43
CA ASN A 262 3.28 -1.91 23.82
C ASN A 262 2.42 -3.13 23.43
N LEU A 263 1.52 -3.59 24.31
CA LEU A 263 0.61 -4.71 24.04
C LEU A 263 -0.33 -4.40 22.87
N ASN A 264 -0.87 -3.18 22.80
CA ASN A 264 -1.72 -2.74 21.68
C ASN A 264 -0.97 -2.80 20.35
N ASP A 265 0.29 -2.35 20.30
CA ASP A 265 1.11 -2.41 19.10
C ASP A 265 1.39 -3.85 18.64
N VAL A 266 1.63 -4.77 19.60
CA VAL A 266 1.80 -6.20 19.29
C VAL A 266 0.50 -6.82 18.75
N PHE A 267 -0.66 -6.47 19.29
CA PHE A 267 -1.94 -6.92 18.75
C PHE A 267 -2.20 -6.41 17.33
N ILE A 268 -1.79 -5.17 17.01
CA ILE A 268 -1.88 -4.65 15.64
C ILE A 268 -1.01 -5.49 14.68
N VAL A 269 0.20 -5.89 15.10
CA VAL A 269 1.04 -6.79 14.29
C VAL A 269 0.36 -8.15 14.08
N ALA A 270 -0.25 -8.73 15.12
CA ALA A 270 -0.99 -9.98 15.00
C ALA A 270 -2.21 -9.86 14.07
N GLU A 271 -2.91 -8.73 14.10
CA GLU A 271 -4.04 -8.43 13.21
C GLU A 271 -3.60 -8.29 11.74
N ILE A 272 -2.46 -7.65 11.46
CA ILE A 272 -1.89 -7.62 10.12
C ILE A 272 -1.69 -9.05 9.60
N ILE A 273 -1.11 -9.93 10.42
CA ILE A 273 -0.84 -11.32 10.03
C ILE A 273 -2.15 -12.08 9.81
N ARG A 274 -3.18 -11.83 10.60
CA ARG A 274 -4.51 -12.45 10.41
C ARG A 274 -5.15 -12.03 9.09
N LEU A 275 -5.20 -10.74 8.81
CA LEU A 275 -5.83 -10.19 7.60
C LEU A 275 -5.07 -10.54 6.32
N TYR A 276 -3.75 -10.72 6.42
CA TYR A 276 -2.88 -11.03 5.28
C TYR A 276 -2.23 -12.41 5.38
N SER A 277 -2.91 -13.36 6.04
CA SER A 277 -2.39 -14.72 6.29
C SER A 277 -1.94 -15.43 5.02
N GLU A 278 -2.65 -15.24 3.90
CA GLU A 278 -2.30 -15.85 2.61
C GLU A 278 -0.96 -15.32 2.07
N GLU A 279 -0.65 -14.04 2.24
CA GLU A 279 0.64 -13.46 1.85
C GLU A 279 1.80 -14.04 2.68
N ILE A 280 1.56 -14.31 3.95
CA ILE A 280 2.54 -14.93 4.85
C ILE A 280 2.73 -16.41 4.49
N LYS A 281 1.64 -17.17 4.35
CA LYS A 281 1.67 -18.60 3.96
C LYS A 281 2.38 -18.80 2.62
N SER A 282 2.12 -17.93 1.64
CA SER A 282 2.75 -18.02 0.34
C SER A 282 4.29 -17.90 0.41
N ARG A 283 4.84 -17.07 1.32
CA ARG A 283 6.29 -16.97 1.51
C ARG A 283 6.91 -18.26 2.07
N TYR A 284 6.24 -18.91 3.02
CA TYR A 284 6.68 -20.21 3.52
C TYR A 284 6.63 -21.26 2.41
N ALA A 285 5.55 -21.32 1.63
CA ALA A 285 5.39 -22.23 0.53
C ALA A 285 6.47 -22.01 -0.55
N ILE A 286 6.72 -20.74 -0.93
CA ILE A 286 7.78 -20.36 -1.88
C ILE A 286 9.15 -20.76 -1.34
N SER A 287 9.45 -20.44 -0.08
CA SER A 287 10.74 -20.76 0.53
C SER A 287 11.00 -22.27 0.50
N LYS A 288 9.99 -23.07 0.85
CA LYS A 288 10.06 -24.53 0.84
C LYS A 288 10.17 -25.09 -0.58
N ALA A 289 9.31 -24.64 -1.51
CA ALA A 289 9.23 -25.18 -2.86
C ALA A 289 10.50 -24.92 -3.70
N TYR A 290 11.09 -23.73 -3.49
CA TYR A 290 12.24 -23.30 -4.28
C TYR A 290 13.56 -23.30 -3.51
N ASP A 291 13.58 -23.74 -2.25
CA ASP A 291 14.77 -23.72 -1.40
C ASP A 291 15.46 -22.34 -1.43
N VAL A 292 14.69 -21.31 -1.04
CA VAL A 292 15.12 -19.91 -0.97
C VAL A 292 14.56 -19.25 0.29
N ASP A 293 15.27 -18.27 0.85
CA ASP A 293 14.71 -17.46 1.93
C ASP A 293 14.04 -16.19 1.37
N VAL A 294 12.71 -16.14 1.45
CA VAL A 294 11.91 -14.99 1.04
C VAL A 294 11.00 -14.46 2.16
N LEU A 295 11.15 -14.94 3.40
CA LEU A 295 10.29 -14.54 4.51
C LEU A 295 10.28 -13.03 4.74
N ASN A 296 11.46 -12.41 4.66
CA ASN A 296 11.63 -10.97 4.85
C ASN A 296 11.74 -10.18 3.53
N SER A 297 11.26 -10.77 2.44
CA SER A 297 11.36 -10.16 1.11
C SER A 297 10.04 -9.54 0.68
N SER A 298 10.07 -8.30 0.18
CA SER A 298 8.95 -7.75 -0.56
C SER A 298 8.67 -8.57 -1.82
N ARG A 299 7.48 -8.45 -2.42
CA ARG A 299 7.16 -9.13 -3.68
C ARG A 299 8.20 -8.88 -4.77
N SER A 300 8.69 -7.64 -4.90
CA SER A 300 9.74 -7.30 -5.86
C SER A 300 11.06 -7.99 -5.57
N LYS A 301 11.47 -8.08 -4.30
CA LYS A 301 12.70 -8.78 -3.91
C LYS A 301 12.58 -10.30 -4.06
N THR A 302 11.40 -10.85 -3.74
CA THR A 302 11.07 -12.26 -3.99
C THR A 302 11.23 -12.62 -5.48
N ALA A 303 10.75 -11.71 -6.35
CA ALA A 303 10.91 -11.88 -7.79
C ALA A 303 12.39 -11.92 -8.23
N ASP A 304 13.25 -11.08 -7.65
CA ASP A 304 14.70 -11.10 -7.95
C ASP A 304 15.33 -12.45 -7.58
N ILE A 305 15.03 -12.91 -6.36
CA ILE A 305 15.58 -14.19 -5.85
C ILE A 305 15.14 -15.37 -6.73
N LEU A 306 13.86 -15.41 -7.08
CA LEU A 306 13.31 -16.47 -7.92
C LEU A 306 13.83 -16.39 -9.37
N PHE A 307 13.87 -15.17 -9.93
CA PHE A 307 14.42 -14.97 -11.28
C PHE A 307 15.88 -15.42 -11.36
N GLU A 308 16.69 -15.04 -10.37
CA GLU A 308 18.09 -15.47 -10.28
C GLU A 308 18.21 -17.00 -10.31
N LYS A 309 17.41 -17.70 -9.52
CA LYS A 309 17.38 -19.16 -9.50
C LYS A 309 16.94 -19.77 -10.85
N PHE A 310 15.87 -19.23 -11.43
CA PHE A 310 15.33 -19.71 -12.69
C PHE A 310 16.29 -19.46 -13.86
N TYR A 311 16.86 -18.23 -13.94
CA TYR A 311 17.78 -17.88 -15.02
C TYR A 311 19.07 -18.70 -14.95
N SER A 312 19.67 -18.87 -13.78
CA SER A 312 20.86 -19.71 -13.60
C SER A 312 20.59 -21.15 -13.98
N LYS A 313 19.45 -21.72 -13.54
CA LYS A 313 19.05 -23.07 -13.90
C LYS A 313 18.82 -23.22 -15.42
N PHE A 314 18.19 -22.26 -16.06
CA PHE A 314 17.80 -22.30 -17.47
C PHE A 314 18.99 -22.02 -18.40
N SER A 315 19.84 -21.06 -18.07
CA SER A 315 21.03 -20.71 -18.87
C SER A 315 22.22 -21.62 -18.64
N GLY A 316 22.23 -22.39 -17.56
CA GLY A 316 23.41 -23.19 -17.14
C GLY A 316 24.54 -22.35 -16.54
N LEU A 317 24.33 -21.03 -16.35
CA LEU A 317 25.33 -20.09 -15.80
C LEU A 317 25.22 -19.99 -14.30
N ALA A 318 26.32 -20.04 -13.59
CA ALA A 318 26.36 -19.72 -12.17
C ALA A 318 26.03 -18.23 -11.93
N PRO A 319 25.37 -17.85 -10.81
CA PRO A 319 25.00 -16.47 -10.52
C PRO A 319 26.16 -15.47 -10.67
N GLU A 320 27.37 -15.84 -10.27
CA GLU A 320 28.57 -15.02 -10.32
C GLU A 320 29.01 -14.65 -11.74
N GLN A 321 28.57 -15.42 -12.74
CA GLN A 321 28.93 -15.19 -14.15
C GLN A 321 28.11 -14.08 -14.80
N TRP A 322 26.91 -13.78 -14.30
CA TRP A 322 26.00 -12.79 -14.88
C TRP A 322 25.50 -11.73 -13.90
N LYS A 323 25.40 -12.06 -12.61
CA LYS A 323 24.96 -11.13 -11.55
C LYS A 323 25.96 -9.99 -11.37
N GLY A 324 25.44 -8.79 -11.05
CA GLY A 324 26.27 -7.59 -10.95
C GLY A 324 26.63 -6.93 -12.29
N LYS A 325 26.37 -7.62 -13.42
CA LYS A 325 26.52 -7.04 -14.75
C LYS A 325 25.29 -6.20 -15.12
N LYS A 326 25.52 -5.14 -15.88
CA LYS A 326 24.47 -4.27 -16.40
C LYS A 326 24.89 -3.68 -17.75
N THR A 327 23.92 -3.28 -18.56
CA THR A 327 24.20 -2.60 -19.82
C THR A 327 23.90 -1.11 -19.69
N GLU A 328 24.96 -0.31 -19.60
CA GLU A 328 24.85 1.13 -19.60
C GLU A 328 24.85 1.67 -21.04
N ARG A 329 24.01 2.68 -21.28
CA ARG A 329 23.87 3.32 -22.57
C ARG A 329 23.81 4.83 -22.41
N THR A 330 24.57 5.54 -23.21
CA THR A 330 24.62 7.01 -23.24
C THR A 330 23.53 7.60 -24.13
N ALA A 331 23.11 6.86 -25.19
CA ALA A 331 22.09 7.33 -26.12
C ALA A 331 21.25 6.16 -26.64
N MET A 332 19.95 6.37 -26.84
CA MET A 332 19.00 5.43 -27.41
C MET A 332 18.29 6.07 -28.60
N SER A 333 18.66 5.68 -29.80
CA SER A 333 17.98 6.10 -31.04
C SER A 333 16.74 5.24 -31.29
N PHE A 334 15.61 5.88 -31.58
CA PHE A 334 14.34 5.21 -31.81
C PHE A 334 14.34 4.37 -33.09
N LYS A 335 15.24 4.61 -34.03
CA LYS A 335 15.50 3.67 -35.14
C LYS A 335 15.94 2.27 -34.69
N LYS A 336 16.58 2.18 -33.49
CA LYS A 336 16.99 0.90 -32.86
C LYS A 336 15.93 0.38 -31.89
N VAL A 337 15.00 1.20 -31.45
CA VAL A 337 13.92 0.86 -30.52
C VAL A 337 12.73 0.31 -31.26
N ILE A 338 12.21 1.02 -32.27
CA ILE A 338 10.96 0.70 -32.97
C ILE A 338 11.16 -0.51 -33.88
N PHE A 339 10.21 -1.45 -33.80
CA PHE A 339 10.24 -2.66 -34.64
C PHE A 339 9.89 -2.35 -36.09
N PRO A 340 10.57 -2.98 -37.07
CA PRO A 340 10.39 -2.65 -38.50
C PRO A 340 9.00 -2.95 -39.08
N PHE A 341 8.21 -3.81 -38.43
CA PHE A 341 6.86 -4.15 -38.88
C PHE A 341 5.79 -3.12 -38.48
N ILE A 342 6.11 -2.19 -37.57
CA ILE A 342 5.19 -1.13 -37.15
C ILE A 342 4.98 -0.16 -38.31
N LYS A 343 3.74 -0.07 -38.76
CA LYS A 343 3.28 0.78 -39.87
C LYS A 343 1.88 1.27 -39.57
N PHE A 344 1.57 2.45 -40.06
CA PHE A 344 0.25 3.03 -39.99
C PHE A 344 -0.35 3.24 -41.38
N LYS A 345 -1.66 3.27 -41.49
CA LYS A 345 -2.39 3.40 -42.76
C LYS A 345 -2.67 4.86 -43.13
N THR A 346 -2.93 5.69 -42.12
CA THR A 346 -3.26 7.10 -42.33
C THR A 346 -2.00 7.97 -42.38
N LYS A 347 -2.04 8.99 -43.18
CA LYS A 347 -0.90 9.95 -43.33
C LYS A 347 -0.52 10.58 -41.97
N PRO A 348 -1.45 11.11 -41.15
CA PRO A 348 -1.09 11.66 -39.84
C PRO A 348 -0.33 10.71 -38.94
N MET A 349 -0.76 9.43 -38.90
CA MET A 349 -0.14 8.40 -38.06
C MET A 349 1.23 7.97 -38.61
N GLN A 350 1.38 7.94 -39.96
CA GLN A 350 2.70 7.65 -40.53
C GLN A 350 3.67 8.80 -40.25
N ASP A 351 3.24 10.06 -40.37
CA ASP A 351 4.07 11.25 -40.05
C ASP A 351 4.46 11.23 -38.55
N PHE A 352 3.55 10.83 -37.66
CA PHE A 352 3.84 10.65 -36.25
C PHE A 352 4.93 9.57 -36.02
N LEU A 353 4.85 8.43 -36.73
CA LEU A 353 5.86 7.38 -36.65
C LEU A 353 7.23 7.88 -37.15
N ASP A 354 7.25 8.61 -38.26
CA ASP A 354 8.46 9.17 -38.87
C ASP A 354 9.14 10.18 -37.92
N GLU A 355 8.36 10.96 -37.18
CA GLU A 355 8.88 11.83 -36.14
C GLU A 355 9.45 11.03 -34.95
N CYS A 356 8.78 9.95 -34.53
CA CYS A 356 9.30 9.07 -33.49
C CYS A 356 10.65 8.48 -33.93
N LEU A 357 10.77 7.99 -35.16
CA LEU A 357 12.01 7.40 -35.69
C LEU A 357 13.21 8.38 -35.73
N LYS A 358 12.97 9.69 -35.82
CA LYS A 358 14.01 10.72 -35.76
C LYS A 358 14.52 10.99 -34.35
N THR A 359 13.83 10.48 -33.32
CA THR A 359 14.12 10.77 -31.91
C THR A 359 15.35 10.00 -31.42
N THR A 360 16.18 10.68 -30.65
CA THR A 360 17.25 10.06 -29.82
C THR A 360 17.15 10.63 -28.41
N ILE A 361 17.12 9.77 -27.40
CA ILE A 361 17.10 10.19 -26.01
C ILE A 361 18.36 9.73 -25.28
N TYR A 362 18.79 10.53 -24.30
CA TYR A 362 20.01 10.32 -23.53
C TYR A 362 19.76 9.86 -22.09
N ARG A 363 18.52 9.99 -21.62
CA ARG A 363 18.06 9.55 -20.31
C ARG A 363 16.68 8.92 -20.43
N VAL A 364 16.37 7.95 -19.61
CA VAL A 364 15.01 7.37 -19.50
C VAL A 364 14.39 7.85 -18.20
N ASN A 365 13.76 9.00 -18.25
CA ASN A 365 12.88 9.51 -17.19
C ASN A 365 11.51 9.84 -17.82
N LYS A 366 10.53 10.21 -17.02
CA LYS A 366 9.17 10.48 -17.50
C LYS A 366 9.12 11.59 -18.54
N ASP A 367 10.05 12.55 -18.49
CA ASP A 367 10.07 13.74 -19.34
C ASP A 367 11.02 13.60 -20.55
N ALA A 368 11.72 12.47 -20.69
CA ALA A 368 12.70 12.27 -21.74
C ALA A 368 12.07 12.16 -23.14
N PHE A 369 10.84 11.66 -23.21
CA PHE A 369 10.05 11.54 -24.42
C PHE A 369 8.57 11.52 -24.08
N SER A 370 7.82 12.42 -24.72
CA SER A 370 6.36 12.46 -24.68
C SER A 370 5.87 13.11 -25.95
N LYS A 371 4.99 12.43 -26.67
CA LYS A 371 4.33 12.95 -27.88
C LYS A 371 2.85 12.61 -27.85
N GLU A 372 2.05 13.52 -28.34
CA GLU A 372 0.62 13.35 -28.45
C GLU A 372 0.21 13.11 -29.89
N VAL A 373 -0.78 12.25 -30.09
CA VAL A 373 -1.40 11.97 -31.37
C VAL A 373 -2.89 11.75 -31.20
N LYS A 374 -3.70 12.28 -32.13
CA LYS A 374 -5.15 12.11 -32.11
C LYS A 374 -5.58 11.07 -33.13
N ILE A 375 -6.37 10.09 -32.69
CA ILE A 375 -7.01 9.10 -33.55
C ILE A 375 -8.50 9.08 -33.19
N GLY A 376 -9.37 9.21 -34.19
CA GLY A 376 -10.78 9.39 -33.94
C GLY A 376 -11.07 10.61 -33.06
N ASN A 377 -11.78 10.42 -31.96
CA ASN A 377 -12.12 11.48 -31.01
C ASN A 377 -11.20 11.52 -29.78
N VAL A 378 -10.21 10.65 -29.69
CA VAL A 378 -9.36 10.50 -28.51
C VAL A 378 -7.94 10.92 -28.81
N THR A 379 -7.33 11.68 -27.89
CA THR A 379 -5.91 12.02 -27.93
C THR A 379 -5.12 11.00 -27.08
N TYR A 380 -4.03 10.51 -27.63
CA TYR A 380 -3.16 9.52 -27.00
C TYR A 380 -1.79 10.13 -26.74
N THR A 381 -1.24 9.87 -25.56
CA THR A 381 0.14 10.24 -25.21
C THR A 381 1.02 9.02 -25.28
N VAL A 382 2.01 9.05 -26.14
CA VAL A 382 3.11 8.07 -26.24
C VAL A 382 4.32 8.62 -25.48
N ALA A 383 4.75 7.91 -24.45
CA ALA A 383 5.83 8.36 -23.58
C ALA A 383 6.77 7.19 -23.23
N THR A 384 7.79 7.45 -22.39
CA THR A 384 8.72 6.40 -21.92
C THR A 384 8.07 5.31 -21.05
N GLY A 385 6.87 5.56 -20.53
CA GLY A 385 6.04 4.64 -19.76
C GLY A 385 5.03 3.87 -20.61
N GLY A 386 3.77 3.83 -20.18
CA GLY A 386 2.65 3.21 -20.90
C GLY A 386 1.91 4.21 -21.79
N LEU A 387 1.06 3.70 -22.70
CA LEU A 387 0.13 4.49 -23.48
C LEU A 387 -0.99 5.03 -22.56
N HIS A 388 -1.32 6.30 -22.73
CA HIS A 388 -2.44 6.91 -22.00
C HIS A 388 -3.27 7.77 -22.96
N SER A 389 -4.57 7.51 -22.97
CA SER A 389 -5.53 8.40 -23.64
C SER A 389 -5.86 9.59 -22.74
N GLN A 390 -6.14 10.75 -23.38
CA GLN A 390 -6.54 11.99 -22.73
C GLN A 390 -7.96 12.37 -23.17
N ASP A 391 -8.61 13.24 -22.40
CA ASP A 391 -9.95 13.79 -22.71
C ASP A 391 -10.96 12.70 -23.07
N ASN A 392 -10.91 11.57 -22.37
CA ASN A 392 -11.78 10.44 -22.64
C ASN A 392 -13.25 10.83 -22.48
N PRO A 393 -14.13 10.31 -23.35
CA PRO A 393 -15.56 10.55 -23.18
C PRO A 393 -16.06 10.01 -21.83
N VAL A 394 -16.99 10.76 -21.22
CA VAL A 394 -17.72 10.25 -20.08
C VAL A 394 -18.76 9.28 -20.58
N GLU A 395 -18.72 8.05 -20.09
CA GLU A 395 -19.63 6.99 -20.47
C GLU A 395 -20.45 6.53 -19.27
N LEU A 396 -21.74 6.32 -19.54
CA LEU A 396 -22.67 5.69 -18.64
C LEU A 396 -23.51 4.72 -19.44
N TRP A 397 -23.26 3.43 -19.27
CA TRP A 397 -23.91 2.39 -20.06
C TRP A 397 -24.20 1.15 -19.21
N SER A 398 -25.31 0.48 -19.52
CA SER A 398 -25.68 -0.81 -18.96
C SER A 398 -26.46 -1.65 -19.97
N SER A 399 -26.16 -2.94 -19.99
CA SER A 399 -26.88 -3.89 -20.86
C SER A 399 -28.32 -4.15 -20.36
N GLY A 400 -29.29 -3.42 -20.90
CA GLY A 400 -30.74 -3.65 -20.66
C GLY A 400 -31.23 -3.26 -19.26
N ARG A 401 -30.63 -2.26 -18.61
CA ARG A 401 -31.00 -1.83 -17.25
C ARG A 401 -31.07 -0.32 -17.12
N GLU A 402 -32.12 0.20 -16.45
CA GLU A 402 -32.13 1.57 -15.95
C GLU A 402 -31.10 1.71 -14.82
N LEU A 403 -30.15 2.63 -14.99
CA LEU A 403 -29.08 2.90 -14.01
C LEU A 403 -29.43 3.97 -12.97
N PHE A 404 -30.55 4.72 -13.16
CA PHE A 404 -30.92 5.81 -12.27
C PHE A 404 -32.36 5.70 -11.78
N PRO A 405 -32.62 6.05 -10.50
CA PRO A 405 -33.96 6.13 -10.00
C PRO A 405 -34.73 7.28 -10.69
N SER A 406 -35.94 7.01 -11.13
CA SER A 406 -36.87 8.00 -11.66
C SER A 406 -37.18 9.12 -10.65
N SER A 407 -36.95 8.90 -9.37
CA SER A 407 -37.18 9.85 -8.29
C SER A 407 -36.21 11.05 -8.27
N THR A 408 -35.16 11.07 -9.08
CA THR A 408 -34.24 12.21 -9.16
C THR A 408 -34.70 13.32 -10.11
N GLY A 409 -35.92 13.21 -10.69
CA GLY A 409 -36.55 14.26 -11.51
C GLY A 409 -35.91 14.57 -12.85
N GLY A 410 -34.87 13.83 -13.23
CA GLY A 410 -34.23 13.90 -14.54
C GLY A 410 -34.47 12.63 -15.31
N GLN A 411 -35.18 12.69 -16.41
CA GLN A 411 -35.06 11.67 -17.43
C GLN A 411 -33.63 11.73 -17.96
N TYR A 412 -32.82 10.84 -17.46
CA TYR A 412 -31.55 10.54 -18.10
C TYR A 412 -31.88 9.53 -19.18
N ASP A 413 -31.76 9.93 -20.44
CA ASP A 413 -31.61 8.98 -21.51
C ASP A 413 -30.30 8.22 -21.27
N VAL A 414 -30.35 7.26 -20.36
CA VAL A 414 -29.44 6.15 -20.40
C VAL A 414 -29.68 5.55 -21.78
N LEU A 415 -28.65 5.61 -22.62
CA LEU A 415 -28.70 4.90 -23.89
C LEU A 415 -28.80 3.41 -23.53
N ASN A 416 -30.02 2.96 -23.29
CA ASN A 416 -30.45 1.56 -23.39
C ASN A 416 -30.32 1.19 -24.85
N ASP A 417 -29.09 1.27 -25.37
CA ASP A 417 -28.84 0.93 -26.74
C ASP A 417 -28.53 -0.55 -26.76
N ASP A 418 -29.57 -1.36 -26.84
CA ASP A 418 -29.46 -2.80 -27.08
C ASP A 418 -28.65 -3.13 -28.34
N ASP A 419 -28.40 -2.14 -29.18
CA ASP A 419 -27.60 -2.27 -30.40
C ASP A 419 -26.09 -2.23 -30.16
N TYR A 420 -25.64 -1.67 -29.05
CA TYR A 420 -24.20 -1.57 -28.71
C TYR A 420 -23.74 -2.63 -27.72
N VAL A 421 -22.47 -2.95 -27.83
CA VAL A 421 -21.68 -3.66 -26.81
C VAL A 421 -20.46 -2.84 -26.45
N TYR A 422 -20.05 -2.96 -25.18
CA TYR A 422 -18.83 -2.38 -24.67
C TYR A 422 -17.89 -3.52 -24.31
N ILE A 423 -16.65 -3.40 -24.76
CA ILE A 423 -15.61 -4.40 -24.62
C ILE A 423 -14.42 -3.79 -23.91
N HIS A 424 -13.87 -4.51 -22.96
CA HIS A 424 -12.53 -4.33 -22.46
C HIS A 424 -11.62 -5.35 -23.12
N ALA A 425 -10.68 -4.90 -23.92
CA ALA A 425 -9.68 -5.74 -24.54
C ALA A 425 -8.30 -5.45 -23.92
N ASP A 426 -7.70 -6.44 -23.28
CA ASP A 426 -6.44 -6.34 -22.54
C ASP A 426 -5.39 -7.29 -23.10
N ILE A 427 -4.16 -6.81 -23.33
CA ILE A 427 -3.10 -7.64 -23.88
C ILE A 427 -2.57 -8.57 -22.78
N ASN A 428 -2.70 -9.88 -23.02
CA ASN A 428 -2.26 -10.88 -22.04
C ASN A 428 -0.77 -10.77 -21.73
N SER A 429 -0.47 -10.28 -20.51
CA SER A 429 0.92 -10.08 -20.05
C SER A 429 1.77 -9.32 -21.09
N MET A 430 1.36 -8.14 -21.52
CA MET A 430 1.92 -7.39 -22.65
C MET A 430 3.45 -7.35 -22.68
N TYR A 431 4.09 -6.83 -21.65
CA TYR A 431 5.54 -6.67 -21.64
C TYR A 431 6.32 -7.99 -21.68
N PRO A 432 5.99 -9.02 -20.89
CA PRO A 432 6.56 -10.36 -21.04
C PRO A 432 6.34 -10.97 -22.41
N SER A 433 5.18 -10.74 -23.03
CA SER A 433 4.86 -11.23 -24.38
C SER A 433 5.74 -10.55 -25.44
N ILE A 434 5.94 -9.24 -25.36
CA ILE A 434 6.86 -8.49 -26.24
C ILE A 434 8.29 -9.01 -26.07
N ILE A 435 8.76 -9.19 -24.83
CA ILE A 435 10.09 -9.70 -24.51
C ILE A 435 10.32 -11.07 -25.19
N ALA A 436 9.38 -11.98 -25.01
CA ALA A 436 9.49 -13.35 -25.55
C ALA A 436 9.36 -13.40 -27.08
N ALA A 437 8.32 -12.73 -27.64
CA ALA A 437 8.00 -12.79 -29.06
C ALA A 437 9.03 -12.07 -29.95
N HIS A 438 9.52 -10.90 -29.49
CA HIS A 438 10.39 -10.05 -30.27
C HIS A 438 11.86 -10.06 -29.82
N LYS A 439 12.23 -11.05 -28.99
CA LYS A 439 13.61 -11.27 -28.52
C LYS A 439 14.25 -10.03 -27.90
N VAL A 440 13.53 -9.38 -26.98
CA VAL A 440 14.02 -8.21 -26.26
C VAL A 440 14.73 -8.65 -24.99
N ALA A 441 16.04 -8.49 -24.90
CA ALA A 441 16.84 -8.88 -23.75
C ALA A 441 17.88 -7.80 -23.41
N PRO A 442 18.33 -7.73 -22.12
CA PRO A 442 19.54 -6.99 -21.78
C PRO A 442 20.76 -7.49 -22.58
N ALA A 443 21.56 -6.58 -23.13
CA ALA A 443 22.67 -6.97 -23.99
C ALA A 443 23.80 -7.75 -23.29
N HIS A 444 23.85 -7.72 -21.97
CA HIS A 444 24.82 -8.48 -21.17
C HIS A 444 24.33 -9.90 -20.80
N LEU A 445 23.11 -10.27 -21.20
CA LEU A 445 22.54 -11.61 -20.97
C LEU A 445 22.42 -12.36 -22.31
N ASP A 446 22.41 -13.70 -22.26
CA ASP A 446 22.06 -14.48 -23.43
C ASP A 446 20.60 -14.25 -23.82
N THR A 447 20.39 -13.72 -25.03
CA THR A 447 19.07 -13.33 -25.51
C THR A 447 18.12 -14.50 -25.60
N ASN A 448 18.59 -15.67 -26.07
CA ASN A 448 17.72 -16.84 -26.23
C ASN A 448 17.36 -17.44 -24.88
N ALA A 449 18.32 -17.58 -23.97
CA ALA A 449 18.06 -18.08 -22.63
C ALA A 449 17.08 -17.17 -21.90
N PHE A 450 17.30 -15.84 -21.93
CA PHE A 450 16.43 -14.88 -21.27
C PHE A 450 15.00 -14.91 -21.83
N CYS A 451 14.84 -14.78 -23.16
CA CYS A 451 13.52 -14.68 -23.78
C CYS A 451 12.74 -15.99 -23.71
N ASN A 452 13.42 -17.14 -23.85
CA ASN A 452 12.79 -18.45 -23.73
C ASN A 452 12.35 -18.74 -22.28
N LEU A 453 13.15 -18.31 -21.29
CA LEU A 453 12.73 -18.39 -19.89
C LEU A 453 11.46 -17.61 -19.65
N ILE A 454 11.40 -16.32 -20.07
CA ILE A 454 10.21 -15.50 -19.88
C ILE A 454 8.98 -16.07 -20.59
N GLY A 455 9.16 -16.54 -21.84
CA GLY A 455 8.09 -17.22 -22.58
C GLY A 455 7.62 -18.50 -21.89
N GLY A 456 8.54 -19.33 -21.42
CA GLY A 456 8.24 -20.56 -20.68
C GLY A 456 7.48 -20.29 -19.37
N LEU A 457 7.93 -19.31 -18.57
CA LEU A 457 7.25 -18.93 -17.34
C LEU A 457 5.82 -18.39 -17.61
N LYS A 458 5.65 -17.59 -18.68
CA LYS A 458 4.34 -17.10 -19.10
C LYS A 458 3.41 -18.25 -19.48
N ASN A 459 3.86 -19.17 -20.32
CA ASN A 459 3.06 -20.31 -20.76
C ASN A 459 2.69 -21.22 -19.58
N LYS A 460 3.66 -21.48 -18.69
CA LYS A 460 3.42 -22.27 -17.48
C LYS A 460 2.37 -21.60 -16.56
N ARG A 461 2.39 -20.27 -16.46
CA ARG A 461 1.36 -19.54 -15.68
C ARG A 461 -0.04 -19.73 -16.26
N VAL A 462 -0.18 -19.72 -17.60
CA VAL A 462 -1.47 -19.96 -18.24
C VAL A 462 -1.94 -21.39 -17.97
N GLU A 463 -1.06 -22.37 -18.13
CA GLU A 463 -1.32 -23.79 -17.82
C GLU A 463 -1.80 -23.96 -16.36
N VAL A 464 -1.03 -23.44 -15.39
CA VAL A 464 -1.35 -23.54 -13.96
C VAL A 464 -2.68 -22.85 -13.61
N LYS A 465 -2.98 -21.71 -14.22
CA LYS A 465 -4.23 -20.98 -13.97
C LYS A 465 -5.47 -21.76 -14.44
N HIS A 466 -5.32 -22.57 -15.47
CA HIS A 466 -6.40 -23.37 -16.07
C HIS A 466 -6.35 -24.86 -15.65
N SER A 467 -5.44 -25.24 -14.78
CA SER A 467 -5.39 -26.61 -14.23
C SER A 467 -6.52 -26.82 -13.22
N ASP A 468 -7.14 -27.98 -13.25
CA ASP A 468 -8.11 -28.44 -12.25
C ASP A 468 -7.46 -29.16 -11.06
N GLU A 469 -6.12 -29.36 -11.12
CA GLU A 469 -5.38 -30.01 -10.06
C GLU A 469 -5.06 -29.05 -8.92
N ASP A 470 -5.16 -29.50 -7.67
CA ASP A 470 -4.80 -28.72 -6.49
C ASP A 470 -3.29 -28.45 -6.39
N THR A 471 -2.47 -29.33 -6.99
CA THR A 471 -1.01 -29.21 -7.02
C THR A 471 -0.48 -29.42 -8.43
N VAL A 472 0.46 -28.57 -8.84
CA VAL A 472 1.18 -28.66 -10.11
C VAL A 472 2.68 -28.66 -9.81
N ASP A 473 3.43 -29.61 -10.39
CA ASP A 473 4.87 -29.82 -10.13
C ASP A 473 5.19 -29.99 -8.61
N GLY A 474 4.27 -30.57 -7.85
CA GLY A 474 4.41 -30.75 -6.39
C GLY A 474 4.24 -29.50 -5.55
N ILE A 475 3.79 -28.40 -6.17
CA ILE A 475 3.54 -27.11 -5.52
C ILE A 475 2.04 -26.84 -5.58
N ASP A 476 1.48 -26.29 -4.49
CA ASP A 476 0.11 -25.78 -4.47
C ASP A 476 -0.14 -24.84 -5.67
N ARG A 477 -1.22 -25.10 -6.41
CA ARG A 477 -1.55 -24.42 -7.67
C ARG A 477 -1.58 -22.91 -7.52
N ASP A 478 -2.24 -22.41 -6.47
CA ASP A 478 -2.42 -20.96 -6.29
C ASP A 478 -1.09 -20.29 -5.89
N THR A 479 -0.28 -20.99 -5.10
CA THR A 479 1.10 -20.58 -4.78
C THR A 479 1.96 -20.52 -6.04
N LEU A 480 1.92 -21.53 -6.90
CA LEU A 480 2.70 -21.55 -8.13
C LEU A 480 2.24 -20.45 -9.11
N ALA A 481 0.93 -20.26 -9.28
CA ALA A 481 0.36 -19.18 -10.09
C ALA A 481 0.80 -17.80 -9.59
N LEU A 482 0.84 -17.59 -8.26
CA LEU A 482 1.33 -16.36 -7.64
C LEU A 482 2.83 -16.15 -7.90
N VAL A 483 3.65 -17.17 -7.71
CA VAL A 483 5.09 -17.11 -7.98
C VAL A 483 5.36 -16.69 -9.42
N LEU A 484 4.74 -17.39 -10.38
CA LEU A 484 4.91 -17.09 -11.80
C LEU A 484 4.48 -15.65 -12.13
N LYS A 485 3.33 -15.19 -11.57
CA LYS A 485 2.86 -13.81 -11.71
C LYS A 485 3.86 -12.78 -11.17
N ILE A 486 4.40 -13.02 -9.98
CA ILE A 486 5.35 -12.11 -9.34
C ILE A 486 6.63 -12.00 -10.18
N VAL A 487 7.19 -13.11 -10.62
CA VAL A 487 8.43 -13.12 -11.42
C VAL A 487 8.21 -12.43 -12.76
N ILE A 488 7.21 -12.85 -13.52
CA ILE A 488 6.94 -12.36 -14.87
C ILE A 488 6.69 -10.84 -14.87
N ASN A 489 5.85 -10.35 -13.97
CA ASN A 489 5.50 -8.93 -13.90
C ASN A 489 6.67 -8.05 -13.42
N SER A 490 7.60 -8.60 -12.64
CA SER A 490 8.74 -7.85 -12.12
C SER A 490 9.86 -7.68 -13.13
N VAL A 491 10.01 -8.58 -14.10
CA VAL A 491 11.12 -8.56 -15.07
C VAL A 491 11.18 -7.23 -15.82
N TYR A 492 10.04 -6.78 -16.36
CA TYR A 492 9.99 -5.52 -17.09
C TYR A 492 10.50 -4.33 -16.25
N GLY A 493 9.96 -4.15 -15.03
CA GLY A 493 10.39 -3.07 -14.14
C GLY A 493 11.89 -3.14 -13.80
N LYS A 494 12.46 -4.33 -13.77
CA LYS A 494 13.90 -4.53 -13.50
C LYS A 494 14.80 -4.16 -14.67
N LEU A 495 14.30 -4.18 -15.90
CA LEU A 495 15.05 -3.65 -17.05
C LEU A 495 15.37 -2.17 -16.91
N GLY A 496 14.50 -1.41 -16.21
CA GLY A 496 14.67 0.03 -15.94
C GLY A 496 15.33 0.35 -14.61
N PHE A 497 15.57 -0.65 -13.74
CA PHE A 497 16.13 -0.42 -12.42
C PHE A 497 17.65 -0.37 -12.44
N GLU A 498 18.22 0.82 -12.28
CA GLU A 498 19.66 1.12 -12.47
C GLU A 498 20.60 0.25 -11.60
N ASN A 499 20.15 -0.16 -10.41
CA ASN A 499 20.89 -1.02 -9.50
C ASN A 499 20.53 -2.51 -9.66
N GLY A 500 19.78 -2.88 -10.70
CA GLY A 500 19.33 -4.25 -10.95
C GLY A 500 20.20 -5.02 -11.94
N ASN A 501 20.23 -6.35 -11.78
CA ASN A 501 20.99 -7.26 -12.66
C ASN A 501 20.40 -7.40 -14.08
N LEU A 502 19.25 -6.79 -14.35
CA LEU A 502 18.59 -6.82 -15.66
C LEU A 502 18.64 -5.45 -16.37
N TYR A 503 19.38 -4.50 -15.84
CA TYR A 503 19.37 -3.14 -16.33
C TYR A 503 19.87 -2.99 -17.76
N ASP A 504 19.00 -2.56 -18.67
CA ASP A 504 19.30 -2.09 -20.02
C ASP A 504 18.21 -1.12 -20.50
N ARG A 505 18.51 0.16 -20.58
CA ARG A 505 17.58 1.22 -21.02
C ARG A 505 16.99 0.99 -22.40
N LEU A 506 17.77 0.38 -23.33
CA LEU A 506 17.27 0.09 -24.67
C LEU A 506 16.21 -1.03 -24.64
N ALA A 507 16.38 -2.04 -23.78
CA ALA A 507 15.40 -3.10 -23.61
C ALA A 507 14.09 -2.58 -23.03
N VAL A 508 14.15 -1.64 -22.06
CA VAL A 508 12.96 -0.93 -21.56
C VAL A 508 12.21 -0.27 -22.69
N LEU A 509 12.88 0.61 -23.43
CA LEU A 509 12.26 1.37 -24.52
C LEU A 509 11.72 0.47 -25.63
N LYS A 510 12.45 -0.59 -26.00
CA LYS A 510 11.93 -1.58 -26.95
C LYS A 510 10.62 -2.20 -26.48
N THR A 511 10.49 -2.45 -25.19
CA THR A 511 9.28 -3.01 -24.61
C THR A 511 8.14 -2.00 -24.57
N THR A 512 8.38 -0.80 -24.03
CA THR A 512 7.30 0.18 -23.80
C THR A 512 6.87 0.90 -25.07
N ILE A 513 7.80 1.40 -25.87
CA ILE A 513 7.46 2.18 -27.08
C ILE A 513 6.76 1.28 -28.12
N ASN A 514 7.29 0.07 -28.35
CA ASN A 514 6.62 -0.82 -29.30
C ASN A 514 5.26 -1.29 -28.80
N GLY A 515 5.08 -1.54 -27.50
CA GLY A 515 3.78 -1.86 -26.94
C GLY A 515 2.74 -0.78 -27.23
N GLN A 516 3.13 0.49 -27.01
CA GLN A 516 2.28 1.66 -27.31
C GLN A 516 1.97 1.78 -28.81
N LEU A 517 2.98 1.66 -29.65
CA LEU A 517 2.80 1.78 -31.11
C LEU A 517 1.96 0.63 -31.67
N MET A 518 2.15 -0.60 -31.19
CA MET A 518 1.31 -1.76 -31.57
C MET A 518 -0.15 -1.55 -31.17
N MET A 519 -0.39 -0.98 -29.95
CA MET A 519 -1.72 -0.62 -29.51
C MET A 519 -2.35 0.45 -30.42
N LEU A 520 -1.59 1.48 -30.80
CA LEU A 520 -2.08 2.52 -31.71
C LEU A 520 -2.35 1.98 -33.12
N MET A 521 -1.64 0.94 -33.60
CA MET A 521 -2.00 0.26 -34.86
C MET A 521 -3.40 -0.36 -34.78
N LEU A 522 -3.74 -0.98 -33.62
CA LEU A 522 -5.09 -1.50 -33.40
C LEU A 522 -6.14 -0.40 -33.35
N VAL A 523 -5.85 0.65 -32.58
CA VAL A 523 -6.76 1.82 -32.46
C VAL A 523 -7.05 2.42 -33.82
N GLU A 524 -6.01 2.66 -34.65
CA GLU A 524 -6.19 3.19 -36.00
C GLU A 524 -7.10 2.28 -36.85
N GLU A 525 -6.85 0.98 -36.83
CA GLU A 525 -7.64 0.01 -37.61
C GLU A 525 -9.10 -0.04 -37.19
N LEU A 526 -9.36 -0.02 -35.87
CA LEU A 526 -10.73 0.00 -35.33
C LEU A 526 -11.49 1.27 -35.77
N GLU A 527 -10.87 2.45 -35.63
CA GLU A 527 -11.49 3.72 -35.99
C GLU A 527 -11.73 3.83 -37.52
N LEU A 528 -10.86 3.27 -38.35
CA LEU A 528 -11.08 3.19 -39.80
C LEU A 528 -12.31 2.34 -40.18
N HIS A 529 -12.75 1.44 -39.30
CA HIS A 529 -13.95 0.62 -39.46
C HIS A 529 -15.15 1.15 -38.65
N ASN A 530 -15.10 2.39 -38.17
CA ASN A 530 -16.15 3.01 -37.33
C ASN A 530 -16.39 2.26 -36.00
N ILE A 531 -15.40 1.56 -35.49
CA ILE A 531 -15.40 0.96 -34.16
C ILE A 531 -14.66 1.91 -33.21
N HIS A 532 -15.39 2.53 -32.29
CA HIS A 532 -14.86 3.62 -31.49
C HIS A 532 -14.11 3.15 -30.26
N VAL A 533 -12.85 3.61 -30.13
CA VAL A 533 -12.04 3.42 -28.93
C VAL A 533 -12.30 4.56 -27.97
N LEU A 534 -12.84 4.25 -26.79
CA LEU A 534 -13.18 5.24 -25.76
C LEU A 534 -11.99 5.63 -24.91
N SER A 535 -11.13 4.67 -24.61
CA SER A 535 -9.91 4.91 -23.81
C SER A 535 -8.86 3.84 -24.04
N ALA A 536 -7.60 4.20 -23.77
CA ALA A 536 -6.47 3.27 -23.74
C ALA A 536 -5.59 3.54 -22.53
N ASN A 537 -5.19 2.50 -21.83
CA ASN A 537 -4.31 2.57 -20.66
C ASN A 537 -3.31 1.41 -20.68
N THR A 538 -2.09 1.71 -21.05
CA THR A 538 -0.93 0.81 -21.08
C THR A 538 -1.14 -0.41 -21.99
N ASP A 539 -1.90 -1.40 -21.55
CA ASP A 539 -2.11 -2.71 -22.17
C ASP A 539 -3.57 -3.02 -22.51
N GLY A 540 -4.49 -2.14 -22.09
CA GLY A 540 -5.93 -2.32 -22.30
C GLY A 540 -6.57 -1.16 -23.03
N ILE A 541 -7.62 -1.48 -23.81
CA ILE A 541 -8.51 -0.50 -24.46
C ILE A 541 -9.97 -0.78 -24.14
N VAL A 542 -10.75 0.29 -24.07
CA VAL A 542 -12.21 0.21 -23.97
C VAL A 542 -12.82 0.59 -25.31
N ILE A 543 -13.64 -0.29 -25.83
CA ILE A 543 -14.21 -0.22 -27.18
C ILE A 543 -15.73 -0.16 -27.08
N LYS A 544 -16.33 0.71 -27.89
CA LYS A 544 -17.78 0.78 -28.14
C LYS A 544 -18.04 0.41 -29.59
N LEU A 545 -18.84 -0.62 -29.82
CA LEU A 545 -19.19 -1.05 -31.16
C LEU A 545 -20.66 -1.53 -31.24
N TYR A 546 -21.24 -1.51 -32.45
CA TYR A 546 -22.51 -2.16 -32.69
C TYR A 546 -22.40 -3.67 -32.62
N LYS A 547 -23.44 -4.35 -32.12
CA LYS A 547 -23.45 -5.83 -32.04
C LYS A 547 -23.24 -6.49 -33.42
N ARG A 548 -23.70 -5.84 -34.49
CA ARG A 548 -23.51 -6.29 -35.87
C ARG A 548 -22.05 -6.27 -36.34
N ASP A 549 -21.22 -5.46 -35.69
CA ASP A 549 -19.79 -5.26 -36.07
C ASP A 549 -18.82 -6.14 -35.27
N ILE A 550 -19.36 -7.06 -34.45
CA ILE A 550 -18.52 -7.96 -33.61
C ILE A 550 -17.59 -8.82 -34.49
N ASP A 551 -18.07 -9.32 -35.62
CA ASP A 551 -17.25 -10.13 -36.54
C ASP A 551 -16.14 -9.28 -37.20
N VAL A 552 -16.40 -8.01 -37.47
CA VAL A 552 -15.39 -7.05 -37.97
C VAL A 552 -14.33 -6.83 -36.90
N TYR A 553 -14.74 -6.61 -35.68
CA TYR A 553 -13.84 -6.49 -34.53
C TYR A 553 -12.94 -7.74 -34.37
N ASN A 554 -13.54 -8.92 -34.39
CA ASN A 554 -12.80 -10.18 -34.21
C ASN A 554 -11.77 -10.37 -35.32
N ARG A 555 -12.09 -10.09 -36.58
CA ARG A 555 -11.16 -10.16 -37.70
C ARG A 555 -10.00 -9.17 -37.53
N ILE A 556 -10.28 -7.90 -37.18
CA ILE A 556 -9.23 -6.90 -36.94
C ILE A 556 -8.33 -7.34 -35.79
N LYS A 557 -8.89 -7.86 -34.72
CA LYS A 557 -8.14 -8.38 -33.58
C LYS A 557 -7.24 -9.53 -34.01
N ASP A 558 -7.76 -10.51 -34.74
CA ASP A 558 -7.00 -11.69 -35.18
C ASP A 558 -5.86 -11.32 -36.12
N ASP A 559 -6.05 -10.40 -37.06
CA ASP A 559 -5.03 -9.87 -37.97
C ASP A 559 -3.94 -9.14 -37.17
N TRP A 560 -4.32 -8.35 -36.19
CA TRP A 560 -3.39 -7.65 -35.31
C TRP A 560 -2.59 -8.64 -34.44
N GLU A 561 -3.24 -9.67 -33.89
CA GLU A 561 -2.57 -10.72 -33.11
C GLU A 561 -1.55 -11.51 -33.95
N GLN A 562 -1.88 -11.79 -35.21
CA GLN A 562 -0.94 -12.45 -36.13
C GLN A 562 0.26 -11.56 -36.44
N THR A 563 0.06 -10.27 -36.65
CA THR A 563 1.10 -9.29 -36.96
C THR A 563 2.03 -9.06 -35.78
N THR A 564 1.48 -8.85 -34.61
CA THR A 564 2.22 -8.46 -33.40
C THR A 564 2.72 -9.64 -32.58
N LYS A 565 2.22 -10.85 -32.81
CA LYS A 565 2.47 -12.06 -32.01
C LYS A 565 2.02 -11.92 -30.55
N LEU A 566 1.15 -10.97 -30.26
CA LEU A 566 0.52 -10.79 -28.95
C LEU A 566 -0.90 -11.37 -28.97
N LYS A 567 -1.50 -11.52 -27.79
CA LYS A 567 -2.87 -12.03 -27.64
C LYS A 567 -3.67 -11.12 -26.74
N PHE A 568 -4.95 -10.88 -27.11
CA PHE A 568 -5.91 -10.18 -26.28
C PHE A 568 -6.78 -11.14 -25.48
N ASP A 569 -7.00 -10.77 -24.21
CA ASP A 569 -8.16 -11.23 -23.45
C ASP A 569 -9.30 -10.22 -23.66
N THR A 570 -10.50 -10.70 -23.91
CA THR A 570 -11.66 -9.86 -24.22
C THR A 570 -12.75 -10.10 -23.20
N ASP A 571 -13.09 -9.07 -22.45
CA ASP A 571 -14.19 -9.07 -21.48
C ASP A 571 -15.32 -8.16 -21.93
N TYR A 572 -16.58 -8.63 -21.80
CA TYR A 572 -17.75 -7.83 -22.12
C TYR A 572 -18.29 -7.15 -20.87
N TYR A 573 -18.44 -5.84 -20.95
CA TYR A 573 -19.07 -5.10 -19.87
C TYR A 573 -20.54 -5.50 -19.70
N HIS A 574 -20.99 -5.56 -18.45
CA HIS A 574 -22.40 -5.54 -18.09
C HIS A 574 -22.85 -4.12 -17.78
N CYS A 575 -21.97 -3.34 -17.14
CA CYS A 575 -22.18 -1.95 -16.82
C CYS A 575 -20.83 -1.21 -16.85
N LEU A 576 -20.83 0.02 -17.37
CA LEU A 576 -19.69 0.92 -17.37
C LEU A 576 -20.12 2.33 -16.95
N VAL A 577 -19.54 2.82 -15.87
CA VAL A 577 -19.61 4.21 -15.41
C VAL A 577 -18.20 4.75 -15.44
N SER A 578 -17.86 5.57 -16.42
CA SER A 578 -16.51 6.10 -16.59
C SER A 578 -16.53 7.62 -16.64
N ARG A 579 -15.79 8.25 -15.75
CA ARG A 579 -15.50 9.68 -15.80
C ARG A 579 -14.28 9.96 -16.65
N ASP A 580 -13.26 9.15 -16.47
CA ASP A 580 -11.98 9.17 -17.17
C ASP A 580 -11.25 7.83 -16.95
N ILE A 581 -10.11 7.65 -17.61
CA ILE A 581 -9.29 6.43 -17.59
C ILE A 581 -8.86 5.96 -16.19
N ASN A 582 -8.79 6.88 -15.21
CA ASN A 582 -8.37 6.60 -13.85
C ASN A 582 -9.53 6.61 -12.84
N ASN A 583 -10.74 6.97 -13.28
CA ASN A 583 -11.92 7.08 -12.45
C ASN A 583 -13.12 6.42 -13.12
N TYR A 584 -13.29 5.14 -12.85
CA TYR A 584 -14.36 4.34 -13.40
C TYR A 584 -14.89 3.30 -12.41
N LEU A 585 -16.12 2.84 -12.68
CA LEU A 585 -16.81 1.76 -12.03
C LEU A 585 -17.42 0.87 -13.11
N SER A 586 -17.16 -0.42 -13.06
CA SER A 586 -17.63 -1.35 -14.10
C SER A 586 -18.00 -2.71 -13.53
N GLN A 587 -18.92 -3.38 -14.23
CA GLN A 587 -19.27 -4.77 -13.97
C GLN A 587 -19.06 -5.60 -15.23
N PHE A 588 -18.44 -6.76 -15.07
CA PHE A 588 -18.24 -7.75 -16.12
C PHE A 588 -19.05 -9.00 -15.84
N ARG A 589 -19.54 -9.64 -16.91
CA ARG A 589 -20.12 -10.97 -16.82
C ARG A 589 -19.00 -12.01 -16.83
N VAL A 590 -18.90 -12.76 -15.77
CA VAL A 590 -17.93 -13.86 -15.66
C VAL A 590 -18.67 -15.17 -15.35
N ILE A 591 -18.16 -16.27 -15.88
CA ILE A 591 -18.65 -17.60 -15.56
C ILE A 591 -17.65 -18.21 -14.58
N LYS A 592 -18.10 -18.54 -13.38
CA LYS A 592 -17.27 -19.23 -12.37
C LYS A 592 -18.00 -20.49 -11.93
N ASN A 593 -17.39 -21.65 -12.15
CA ASN A 593 -17.97 -22.97 -11.84
C ASN A 593 -19.37 -23.17 -12.48
N GLY A 594 -19.53 -22.76 -13.74
CA GLY A 594 -20.80 -22.85 -14.46
C GLY A 594 -21.88 -21.83 -14.03
N VAL A 595 -21.59 -20.96 -13.06
CA VAL A 595 -22.51 -19.94 -12.58
C VAL A 595 -22.14 -18.57 -13.13
N HIS A 596 -23.11 -17.88 -13.72
CA HIS A 596 -22.95 -16.49 -14.15
C HIS A 596 -22.87 -15.57 -12.91
N LYS A 597 -21.77 -14.81 -12.81
CA LYS A 597 -21.57 -13.81 -11.76
C LYS A 597 -21.16 -12.48 -12.38
N LEU A 598 -21.46 -11.39 -11.67
CA LEU A 598 -20.94 -10.08 -12.01
C LEU A 598 -19.66 -9.82 -11.20
N LYS A 599 -18.57 -9.58 -11.90
CA LYS A 599 -17.31 -9.14 -11.31
C LYS A 599 -17.28 -7.62 -11.33
N LEU A 600 -17.10 -7.01 -10.17
CA LEU A 600 -16.96 -5.57 -10.01
C LEU A 600 -15.50 -5.16 -10.19
N GLU A 601 -15.28 -4.10 -10.96
CA GLU A 601 -14.01 -3.37 -11.00
C GLU A 601 -14.25 -1.87 -10.80
N SER A 602 -13.38 -1.23 -10.02
CA SER A 602 -13.45 0.20 -9.76
C SER A 602 -12.07 0.81 -9.62
N LYS A 603 -11.93 2.08 -9.96
CA LYS A 603 -10.68 2.82 -9.91
C LYS A 603 -10.90 4.28 -9.51
N GLY A 604 -9.88 4.86 -8.86
CA GLY A 604 -9.87 6.26 -8.48
C GLY A 604 -10.99 6.63 -7.50
N ALA A 605 -11.62 7.77 -7.70
CA ALA A 605 -12.69 8.29 -6.83
C ALA A 605 -13.94 7.41 -6.75
N LEU A 606 -14.08 6.44 -7.68
CA LEU A 606 -15.19 5.48 -7.68
C LEU A 606 -14.78 4.12 -7.07
N ASN A 607 -13.57 4.02 -6.51
CA ASN A 607 -13.11 2.79 -5.86
C ASN A 607 -13.38 2.87 -4.35
N PRO A 608 -14.34 2.10 -3.83
CA PRO A 608 -14.53 1.97 -2.40
C PRO A 608 -13.34 1.22 -1.80
N MET A 609 -12.45 1.94 -1.16
CA MET A 609 -11.25 1.38 -0.48
C MET A 609 -11.61 0.33 0.58
N MET A 610 -12.87 0.24 0.98
CA MET A 610 -13.40 -0.78 1.89
C MET A 610 -13.15 -2.21 1.44
N TYR A 611 -13.07 -2.45 0.11
CA TYR A 611 -12.96 -3.82 -0.42
C TYR A 611 -11.52 -4.27 -0.66
N SER A 612 -10.56 -3.36 -0.57
CA SER A 612 -9.14 -3.71 -0.61
C SER A 612 -8.41 -3.04 0.55
N LEU A 613 -8.16 -3.80 1.60
CA LEU A 613 -7.29 -3.41 2.71
C LEU A 613 -5.85 -3.27 2.19
N ASP A 614 -5.56 -2.20 1.47
CA ASP A 614 -4.20 -1.94 0.96
C ASP A 614 -3.43 -1.14 2.00
N LEU A 615 -2.47 -1.78 2.66
CA LEU A 615 -1.62 -1.18 3.69
C LEU A 615 -0.78 0.00 3.16
N THR A 616 -0.60 0.09 1.84
CA THR A 616 0.23 1.14 1.22
C THR A 616 -0.57 2.41 0.91
N LYS A 617 -1.90 2.36 0.90
CA LYS A 617 -2.77 3.49 0.54
C LYS A 617 -3.32 4.20 1.77
N GLY A 618 -3.73 5.45 1.59
CA GLY A 618 -4.46 6.21 2.60
C GLY A 618 -5.91 5.72 2.69
N TYR A 619 -6.52 5.91 3.85
CA TYR A 619 -7.89 5.55 4.13
C TYR A 619 -8.68 6.83 4.48
N SER A 620 -9.69 7.15 3.70
CA SER A 620 -10.46 8.38 3.90
C SER A 620 -11.89 8.20 3.40
N MET A 621 -12.85 8.38 4.30
CA MET A 621 -14.28 8.40 4.01
C MET A 621 -14.78 7.25 3.08
N PRO A 622 -14.55 5.98 3.41
CA PRO A 622 -14.98 4.86 2.54
C PRO A 622 -16.46 4.90 2.19
N ILE A 623 -17.29 5.43 3.08
CA ILE A 623 -18.74 5.58 2.88
C ILE A 623 -19.10 6.38 1.62
N VAL A 624 -18.27 7.37 1.26
CA VAL A 624 -18.51 8.22 0.08
C VAL A 624 -18.40 7.37 -1.18
N ALA A 625 -17.36 6.57 -1.32
CA ALA A 625 -17.18 5.69 -2.47
C ALA A 625 -18.24 4.59 -2.51
N GLN A 626 -18.65 4.05 -1.35
CA GLN A 626 -19.75 3.09 -1.27
C GLN A 626 -21.08 3.71 -1.69
N ALA A 627 -21.36 4.95 -1.28
CA ALA A 627 -22.58 5.65 -1.68
C ALA A 627 -22.60 5.91 -3.19
N ILE A 628 -21.46 6.23 -3.80
CA ILE A 628 -21.31 6.40 -5.25
C ILE A 628 -21.57 5.08 -5.97
N GLU A 629 -20.98 3.98 -5.49
CA GLU A 629 -21.20 2.63 -6.05
C GLU A 629 -22.69 2.23 -5.98
N ASN A 630 -23.30 2.35 -4.80
CA ASN A 630 -24.70 2.02 -4.60
C ASN A 630 -25.62 2.89 -5.47
N TYR A 631 -25.27 4.17 -5.65
CA TYR A 631 -26.00 5.09 -6.50
C TYR A 631 -26.03 4.60 -7.95
N PHE A 632 -24.88 4.29 -8.53
CA PHE A 632 -24.81 3.88 -9.93
C PHE A 632 -25.22 2.42 -10.18
N LEU A 633 -24.88 1.49 -9.28
CA LEU A 633 -25.09 0.06 -9.53
C LEU A 633 -26.39 -0.50 -8.93
N LYS A 634 -26.94 0.14 -7.90
CA LYS A 634 -28.10 -0.37 -7.17
C LYS A 634 -29.27 0.60 -7.18
N ASN A 635 -29.19 1.70 -7.91
CA ASN A 635 -30.20 2.76 -7.91
C ASN A 635 -30.57 3.27 -6.50
N LYS A 636 -29.60 3.25 -5.57
CA LYS A 636 -29.83 3.65 -4.19
C LYS A 636 -29.46 5.11 -4.00
N PRO A 637 -30.35 5.97 -3.47
CA PRO A 637 -30.01 7.34 -3.18
C PRO A 637 -28.78 7.44 -2.27
N VAL A 638 -27.92 8.43 -2.52
CA VAL A 638 -26.70 8.65 -1.71
C VAL A 638 -27.03 8.76 -0.23
N MET A 639 -28.08 9.55 0.10
CA MET A 639 -28.47 9.77 1.49
C MET A 639 -28.89 8.49 2.21
N ASP A 640 -29.59 7.59 1.52
CA ASP A 640 -30.02 6.30 2.11
C ASP A 640 -28.80 5.44 2.50
N THR A 641 -27.77 5.41 1.64
CA THR A 641 -26.51 4.70 1.96
C THR A 641 -25.83 5.31 3.18
N LEU A 642 -25.79 6.64 3.26
CA LEU A 642 -25.16 7.33 4.39
C LEU A 642 -25.90 7.08 5.72
N GLN A 643 -27.25 7.09 5.69
CA GLN A 643 -28.07 6.90 6.89
C GLN A 643 -28.15 5.45 7.38
N GLU A 644 -28.03 4.49 6.48
CA GLU A 644 -28.03 3.06 6.82
C GLU A 644 -26.67 2.55 7.33
N ALA A 645 -25.61 3.33 7.20
CA ALA A 645 -24.28 2.94 7.65
C ALA A 645 -24.24 2.81 9.18
N THR A 646 -23.70 1.69 9.65
CA THR A 646 -23.60 1.36 11.09
C THR A 646 -22.18 1.49 11.63
N ASN A 647 -21.18 1.49 10.76
CA ASN A 647 -19.78 1.61 11.18
C ASN A 647 -19.31 3.06 11.06
N ILE A 648 -19.04 3.70 12.19
CA ILE A 648 -18.58 5.10 12.22
C ILE A 648 -17.23 5.30 11.52
N LEU A 649 -16.37 4.28 11.50
CA LEU A 649 -15.07 4.36 10.85
C LEU A 649 -15.18 4.56 9.33
N ASP A 650 -16.31 4.22 8.73
CA ASP A 650 -16.55 4.46 7.30
C ASP A 650 -16.72 5.95 6.96
N PHE A 651 -16.99 6.79 7.95
CA PHE A 651 -17.03 8.24 7.83
C PHE A 651 -15.70 8.92 8.17
N CYS A 652 -14.73 8.17 8.67
CA CYS A 652 -13.51 8.76 9.20
C CYS A 652 -12.54 9.23 8.11
N LEU A 653 -11.92 10.35 8.45
CA LEU A 653 -10.70 10.87 7.84
C LEU A 653 -9.56 10.72 8.85
N THR A 654 -8.33 10.77 8.34
CA THR A 654 -7.15 10.73 9.19
C THR A 654 -6.16 11.78 8.75
N GLN A 655 -5.49 12.37 9.70
CA GLN A 655 -4.41 13.31 9.45
C GLN A 655 -3.26 13.09 10.42
N ASN A 656 -2.05 13.19 9.92
CA ASN A 656 -0.82 13.18 10.71
C ASN A 656 -0.11 14.51 10.51
N VAL A 657 0.46 15.05 11.57
CA VAL A 657 1.30 16.26 11.52
C VAL A 657 2.76 15.89 11.77
N GLY A 658 3.68 16.60 11.12
CA GLY A 658 5.13 16.38 11.32
C GLY A 658 5.56 16.68 12.76
N LYS A 659 6.73 16.17 13.19
CA LYS A 659 7.25 16.32 14.56
C LYS A 659 7.37 17.76 15.05
N GLN A 660 7.51 18.74 14.14
CA GLN A 660 7.53 20.16 14.46
C GLN A 660 6.15 20.76 14.79
N PHE A 661 5.11 19.94 14.78
CA PHE A 661 3.74 20.36 15.06
C PHE A 661 3.07 19.42 16.06
N HIS A 662 2.07 19.93 16.75
CA HIS A 662 1.07 19.15 17.45
C HIS A 662 -0.34 19.54 16.97
N VAL A 663 -1.34 18.76 17.35
CA VAL A 663 -2.74 19.00 17.00
C VAL A 663 -3.47 19.47 18.25
N GLU A 664 -4.32 20.48 18.12
CA GLU A 664 -5.19 20.94 19.19
C GLU A 664 -6.65 20.96 18.75
N GLU A 665 -7.53 20.55 19.64
CA GLU A 665 -8.97 20.86 19.57
C GLU A 665 -9.23 22.25 20.17
N THR A 666 -9.86 23.10 19.37
CA THR A 666 -10.32 24.42 19.86
C THR A 666 -11.79 24.32 20.27
N LYS A 667 -12.02 24.35 21.57
CA LYS A 667 -13.36 24.32 22.20
C LYS A 667 -13.81 25.75 22.53
N ILE A 668 -15.03 26.09 22.16
CA ILE A 668 -15.62 27.37 22.49
C ILE A 668 -16.88 27.08 23.32
N GLU A 669 -16.78 27.23 24.63
CA GLU A 669 -17.88 27.00 25.56
C GLU A 669 -18.13 28.28 26.37
N ASN A 670 -19.37 28.76 26.40
CA ASN A 670 -19.78 29.97 27.12
C ASN A 670 -18.91 31.21 26.82
N GLY A 671 -18.39 31.32 25.59
CA GLY A 671 -17.52 32.44 25.18
C GLY A 671 -16.05 32.30 25.62
N GLN A 672 -15.71 31.25 26.33
CA GLN A 672 -14.32 30.91 26.63
C GLN A 672 -13.75 29.97 25.55
N VAL A 673 -12.54 30.26 25.10
CA VAL A 673 -11.79 29.44 24.15
C VAL A 673 -10.79 28.61 24.95
N THR A 674 -10.90 27.28 24.85
CA THR A 674 -9.95 26.35 25.43
C THR A 674 -9.30 25.53 24.33
N HIS A 675 -8.04 25.18 24.51
CA HIS A 675 -7.28 24.34 23.59
C HIS A 675 -6.89 23.05 24.28
N VAL A 676 -7.24 21.92 23.67
CA VAL A 676 -6.90 20.60 24.19
C VAL A 676 -5.94 19.93 23.20
N VAL A 677 -4.77 19.55 23.68
CA VAL A 677 -3.76 18.87 22.85
C VAL A 677 -4.26 17.47 22.52
N CYS A 678 -4.23 17.12 21.23
CA CYS A 678 -4.53 15.82 20.70
C CYS A 678 -3.25 15.09 20.28
N GLN A 679 -3.36 13.78 20.01
CA GLN A 679 -2.29 13.00 19.37
C GLN A 679 -1.92 13.62 18.01
N ARG A 680 -0.66 13.44 17.54
CA ARG A 680 -0.23 13.89 16.21
C ARG A 680 -0.94 13.14 15.08
N TYR A 681 -1.26 11.88 15.28
CA TYR A 681 -2.18 11.11 14.46
C TYR A 681 -3.59 11.29 14.98
N VAL A 682 -4.44 11.92 14.19
CA VAL A 682 -5.86 12.09 14.53
C VAL A 682 -6.73 11.39 13.50
N ARG A 683 -7.64 10.55 13.98
CA ARG A 683 -8.75 10.01 13.22
C ARG A 683 -10.01 10.73 13.66
N PHE A 684 -10.80 11.23 12.73
CA PHE A 684 -11.96 12.06 13.01
C PHE A 684 -13.03 11.90 11.93
N TYR A 685 -14.24 12.25 12.24
CA TYR A 685 -15.32 12.42 11.26
C TYR A 685 -15.89 13.84 11.31
N VAL A 686 -16.44 14.31 10.17
CA VAL A 686 -17.11 15.63 10.13
C VAL A 686 -18.46 15.50 10.79
N SER A 687 -18.69 16.31 11.83
CA SER A 687 -19.84 16.23 12.73
C SER A 687 -20.66 17.51 12.76
N ASN A 688 -21.89 17.42 13.30
CA ASN A 688 -22.73 18.58 13.58
C ASN A 688 -22.42 19.18 14.95
N ARG A 689 -21.87 18.37 15.86
CA ARG A 689 -21.43 18.74 17.20
C ARG A 689 -20.00 18.27 17.36
N GLY A 690 -19.10 19.15 17.69
CA GLY A 690 -17.70 18.84 17.83
C GLY A 690 -16.89 20.13 17.85
N TYR A 691 -15.62 20.01 17.49
CA TYR A 691 -14.68 21.11 17.64
C TYR A 691 -13.90 21.35 16.35
N ILE A 692 -13.24 22.49 16.26
CA ILE A 692 -12.28 22.76 15.19
C ILE A 692 -10.94 22.19 15.63
N ILE A 693 -10.28 21.44 14.76
CA ILE A 693 -8.90 20.96 14.97
C ILE A 693 -7.92 21.84 14.21
N GLU A 694 -6.78 22.12 14.85
CA GLU A 694 -5.74 22.98 14.33
C GLU A 694 -4.38 22.31 14.48
N LYS A 695 -3.55 22.45 13.47
CA LYS A 695 -2.12 22.15 13.52
C LYS A 695 -1.38 23.35 14.07
N VAL A 696 -0.63 23.17 15.13
CA VAL A 696 0.11 24.21 15.85
C VAL A 696 1.60 23.94 15.77
N HIS A 697 2.39 24.91 15.35
CA HIS A 697 3.84 24.78 15.27
C HIS A 697 4.45 24.91 16.68
N ASN A 698 5.30 23.94 17.07
CA ASN A 698 5.84 23.85 18.42
C ASN A 698 6.70 25.08 18.82
N ASP A 699 7.51 25.62 17.88
CA ASP A 699 8.46 26.68 18.22
C ASP A 699 7.86 28.07 18.21
N ASN A 700 6.89 28.35 17.34
CA ASN A 700 6.37 29.71 17.13
C ASN A 700 4.86 29.87 17.35
N GLY A 701 4.17 28.78 17.71
CA GLY A 701 2.74 28.77 18.00
C GLY A 701 1.83 29.12 16.82
N SER A 702 2.36 29.14 15.59
CA SER A 702 1.53 29.42 14.42
C SER A 702 0.50 28.32 14.20
N ARG A 703 -0.76 28.73 13.93
CA ARG A 703 -1.92 27.83 13.82
C ARG A 703 -2.42 27.74 12.39
N SER A 704 -2.81 26.56 11.96
CA SER A 704 -3.53 26.35 10.72
C SER A 704 -4.66 25.34 10.91
N ARG A 705 -5.84 25.69 10.40
CA ARG A 705 -7.03 24.85 10.51
C ARG A 705 -6.87 23.58 9.71
N MET A 706 -7.23 22.48 10.32
CA MET A 706 -7.32 21.15 9.69
C MET A 706 -8.76 20.91 9.21
N ALA A 707 -9.00 19.80 8.51
CA ALA A 707 -10.31 19.40 7.99
C ALA A 707 -11.04 20.53 7.21
N ALA A 708 -10.27 21.37 6.46
CA ALA A 708 -10.80 22.55 5.77
C ALA A 708 -11.62 23.50 6.69
N GLY A 709 -11.37 23.50 7.99
CA GLY A 709 -12.08 24.29 8.99
C GLY A 709 -13.47 23.77 9.36
N SER A 710 -13.78 22.52 8.99
CA SER A 710 -15.03 21.88 9.40
C SER A 710 -15.02 21.54 10.89
N VAL A 711 -16.21 21.50 11.47
CA VAL A 711 -16.42 20.96 12.82
C VAL A 711 -16.28 19.44 12.75
N VAL A 712 -15.47 18.87 13.62
CA VAL A 712 -15.17 17.44 13.64
C VAL A 712 -15.27 16.87 15.06
N THR A 713 -15.47 15.56 15.14
CA THR A 713 -15.30 14.79 16.37
C THR A 713 -14.10 13.86 16.18
N VAL A 714 -13.09 14.00 17.05
CA VAL A 714 -11.92 13.13 17.07
C VAL A 714 -12.32 11.76 17.63
N ILE A 715 -11.87 10.70 16.97
CA ILE A 715 -12.20 9.31 17.30
C ILE A 715 -10.95 8.42 17.22
N ASN A 716 -10.03 8.63 18.15
CA ASN A 716 -8.87 7.75 18.23
C ASN A 716 -9.18 6.43 18.93
N SER A 717 -10.17 6.37 19.81
CA SER A 717 -10.71 5.15 20.40
C SER A 717 -12.21 5.02 20.12
N LEU A 718 -12.67 3.82 19.79
CA LEU A 718 -14.11 3.54 19.64
C LEU A 718 -14.84 3.39 20.99
N ASP A 719 -14.12 3.37 22.13
CA ASP A 719 -14.70 3.40 23.48
C ASP A 719 -15.12 4.80 23.93
N ASP A 720 -14.80 5.82 23.16
CA ASP A 720 -15.12 7.18 23.53
C ASP A 720 -16.64 7.37 23.55
N LYS A 721 -17.16 7.85 24.69
CA LYS A 721 -18.60 8.02 24.94
C LYS A 721 -19.24 9.15 24.13
N ASP A 722 -18.43 10.04 23.61
CA ASP A 722 -18.89 11.19 22.83
C ASP A 722 -19.14 10.84 21.35
N ILE A 723 -18.88 9.60 20.95
CA ILE A 723 -19.04 9.11 19.59
C ILE A 723 -20.48 8.73 19.31
N SER A 724 -21.07 9.34 18.28
CA SER A 724 -22.44 9.02 17.87
C SER A 724 -22.65 9.14 16.38
N LEU A 725 -23.23 8.11 15.76
CA LEU A 725 -23.70 8.16 14.37
C LEU A 725 -24.73 9.28 14.14
N ARG A 726 -25.45 9.74 15.20
CA ARG A 726 -26.43 10.81 15.11
C ARG A 726 -25.79 12.20 14.91
N ASP A 727 -24.52 12.34 15.26
CA ASP A 727 -23.78 13.61 15.13
C ASP A 727 -23.08 13.77 13.80
N ILE A 728 -23.12 12.77 12.94
CA ILE A 728 -22.50 12.82 11.61
C ILE A 728 -23.14 13.94 10.77
N ASN A 729 -22.32 14.76 10.15
CA ASN A 729 -22.76 15.76 9.19
C ASN A 729 -23.01 15.10 7.81
N PHE A 730 -24.11 14.40 7.67
CA PHE A 730 -24.49 13.74 6.42
C PHE A 730 -24.48 14.66 5.19
N LYS A 731 -24.76 15.97 5.39
CA LYS A 731 -24.71 16.95 4.30
C LYS A 731 -23.32 17.06 3.70
N PHE A 732 -22.29 17.04 4.54
CA PHE A 732 -20.89 17.06 4.09
C PHE A 732 -20.58 15.84 3.20
N TYR A 733 -20.84 14.63 3.68
CA TYR A 733 -20.57 13.38 2.93
C TYR A 733 -21.41 13.26 1.67
N TYR A 734 -22.67 13.72 1.71
CA TYR A 734 -23.50 13.83 0.52
C TYR A 734 -22.87 14.74 -0.53
N GLN A 735 -22.38 15.91 -0.12
CA GLN A 735 -21.71 16.85 -1.03
C GLN A 735 -20.43 16.26 -1.63
N GLU A 736 -19.65 15.52 -0.84
CA GLU A 736 -18.45 14.83 -1.32
C GLU A 736 -18.82 13.78 -2.39
N ALA A 737 -19.83 12.95 -2.17
CA ALA A 737 -20.32 12.01 -3.18
C ALA A 737 -20.80 12.72 -4.44
N MET A 738 -21.57 13.81 -4.29
CA MET A 738 -22.12 14.57 -5.43
C MET A 738 -21.04 15.30 -6.25
N LYS A 739 -19.88 15.65 -5.66
CA LYS A 739 -18.74 16.17 -6.42
C LYS A 739 -18.24 15.17 -7.49
N VAL A 740 -18.38 13.88 -7.24
CA VAL A 740 -18.01 12.81 -8.18
C VAL A 740 -19.17 12.48 -9.13
N ILE A 741 -20.38 12.39 -8.61
CA ILE A 741 -21.58 12.00 -9.36
C ILE A 741 -21.99 13.09 -10.38
N ASN A 742 -22.05 14.36 -9.95
CA ASN A 742 -22.56 15.43 -10.80
C ASN A 742 -21.78 15.65 -12.10
N PRO A 743 -20.44 15.61 -12.15
CA PRO A 743 -19.73 15.74 -13.41
C PRO A 743 -20.06 14.65 -14.43
N ILE A 744 -20.36 13.44 -13.96
CA ILE A 744 -20.79 12.33 -14.83
C ILE A 744 -22.20 12.61 -15.34
N LYS A 745 -23.14 12.97 -14.47
CA LYS A 745 -24.52 13.32 -14.84
C LYS A 745 -24.61 14.46 -15.82
N LEU A 746 -23.91 15.56 -15.56
CA LEU A 746 -24.01 16.79 -16.36
C LEU A 746 -23.48 16.62 -17.79
N LYS A 747 -22.51 15.73 -18.01
CA LYS A 747 -21.98 15.45 -19.36
C LYS A 747 -22.89 14.55 -20.18
N ILE A 748 -23.71 13.74 -19.51
CA ILE A 748 -24.63 12.76 -20.16
C ILE A 748 -26.01 13.35 -20.38
N SER A 749 -26.43 14.35 -19.60
CA SER A 749 -27.76 14.99 -19.79
C SER A 749 -27.81 15.75 -21.10
N PRO A 750 -28.88 15.56 -21.92
CA PRO A 750 -29.13 16.35 -23.11
C PRO A 750 -29.23 17.82 -22.70
N LYS A 751 -28.64 18.71 -23.46
CA LYS A 751 -28.53 20.15 -23.27
C LYS A 751 -29.87 20.79 -22.86
N GLY A 752 -30.12 20.91 -21.57
CA GLY A 752 -31.06 21.89 -21.07
C GLY A 752 -30.50 23.29 -21.42
N LYS A 753 -31.31 24.12 -22.06
CA LYS A 753 -30.98 25.49 -22.40
C LYS A 753 -30.62 26.29 -21.12
N GLY A 754 -29.32 26.32 -20.78
CA GLY A 754 -28.80 27.11 -19.71
C GLY A 754 -27.30 27.28 -19.89
N LYS A 755 -26.86 28.48 -20.32
CA LYS A 755 -25.46 28.87 -20.32
C LYS A 755 -24.95 28.93 -18.87
N SER A 756 -24.50 27.82 -18.32
CA SER A 756 -23.63 27.88 -17.16
C SER A 756 -22.20 28.01 -17.69
N LYS A 757 -21.53 29.09 -17.30
CA LYS A 757 -20.08 29.19 -17.40
C LYS A 757 -19.49 28.09 -16.52
N ILE A 758 -19.25 26.92 -17.10
CA ILE A 758 -18.46 25.88 -16.49
C ILE A 758 -17.03 26.45 -16.44
N LYS A 759 -16.61 26.95 -15.28
CA LYS A 759 -15.20 27.09 -14.99
C LYS A 759 -14.60 25.72 -15.30
N LYS A 760 -13.56 25.68 -16.16
CA LYS A 760 -12.72 24.50 -16.36
C LYS A 760 -12.30 24.00 -14.97
N TYR A 761 -12.98 23.03 -14.46
CA TYR A 761 -12.46 22.20 -13.38
C TYR A 761 -11.46 21.23 -14.01
N SER A 762 -10.29 21.73 -14.37
CA SER A 762 -9.06 20.97 -14.42
C SER A 762 -8.57 20.78 -12.97
N GLY A 763 -9.48 20.46 -12.09
CA GLY A 763 -9.19 20.11 -10.71
C GLY A 763 -9.22 18.61 -10.64
N MET A 764 -8.02 18.01 -10.57
CA MET A 764 -7.85 16.78 -9.84
C MET A 764 -8.80 16.78 -8.65
N TYR A 765 -9.39 15.62 -8.36
CA TYR A 765 -9.84 15.30 -7.03
C TYR A 765 -8.58 15.46 -6.13
N ASN A 766 -8.38 16.67 -5.64
CA ASN A 766 -7.61 16.83 -4.45
C ASN A 766 -8.54 16.32 -3.35
N PRO A 767 -8.20 15.23 -2.65
CA PRO A 767 -8.76 15.00 -1.35
C PRO A 767 -8.64 16.33 -0.59
N ILE A 768 -9.49 16.59 0.37
CA ILE A 768 -9.50 17.80 1.20
C ILE A 768 -8.10 18.17 1.72
N PHE A 769 -7.17 17.25 1.59
CA PHE A 769 -5.76 17.32 1.90
C PHE A 769 -4.94 17.02 0.65
N ASN A 770 -4.10 17.94 0.24
CA ASN A 770 -3.04 17.69 -0.73
C ASN A 770 -2.05 16.65 -0.15
N GLU A 771 -1.44 15.84 -1.02
CA GLU A 771 -0.27 15.02 -0.64
C GLU A 771 0.85 15.86 -0.03
N ASP A 772 0.86 17.17 -0.28
CA ASP A 772 1.79 18.16 0.28
C ASP A 772 1.50 18.50 1.76
N ASP A 773 0.32 18.15 2.29
CA ASP A 773 0.00 18.30 3.72
C ASP A 773 0.58 17.17 4.58
N PHE A 774 1.19 16.15 3.94
CA PHE A 774 1.86 15.02 4.57
C PHE A 774 3.39 15.16 4.47
N GLY A 775 3.91 16.31 4.82
CA GLY A 775 5.36 16.56 4.93
C GLY A 775 6.00 15.93 6.16
#